data_aa21b1a17559d148409e54100e7efdf3
#
_entry.id   aa21b1a17559d148409e54100e7efdf3
#
_cell.length_a   1.000
_cell.length_b   1.000
_cell.length_c   1.000
_cell.angle_alpha   90.00
_cell.angle_beta   90.00
_cell.angle_gamma   90.00
#
_symmetry.space_group_name_H-M   'P 1'
#
loop_
_entity.id
_entity.type
_entity.pdbx_description
1 polymer ?
#
loop_
_entity_poly.entity_id
_entity_poly.type
_entity_poly.pdbx_seq_one_letter_code
_entity_poly.pdbx_strand_id
1 'polypeptide(L)'
;MQLRYISIPALIGEAGGDPWAINQSLQDGRPAQISDLAEAFHAAGRCTSESSAAFDDARRRFEASWNRENGDHPINDSAEVQRVTKSLGAQSLQLPKIGIDLENVAAALAQAQRTGAVLVSTLDGQLQQLDGEIGQAVELEKQPHLSAAERSAIDAHISGLEQQAIDDTKSALGQIESLRDGYSDYLQRSLATLRADGLDPETIRGLDAPVQIPPPGTSAEDVHKWWTSLTPEERQRLIAEHPEQIGNLNGVPVSARSDANIAVMTQDLNRVRDVAGRYGVSVDDVVRDPAKYGLTATDITRYQNADQTKQGLDHDAGPDPRHPNPTFLFAYNPLAFGGKGRAAIAIGNPDTAKNTAVIVPGTSSSVKGGWLHDGHDDSLNLYQQANLADPNNPTAVLAWMGYDAPNDFQDPRIATPMLARTGGQALAQDVNGLWATHLGGGEHVTVLGHSYGSTTVADAFAQGGMHANDAVLLGCPGTDLAQNAASFHLDGGHVYVGDASTDPVGMIGESVGLSRRLFGDDLGGQLLGTDPGLGTDPAADGYGSVRFRAEVPGSDGINAHDHSHYYHRGSEALHSMADITSGHGNALESDGMLAQLRHKPGTVDIPGLGSVGLDLPGVPASIDPEWDRSPRSITDDHVFDDQHHH
;
A
#
# COMPACT_ATOMS: atom_id res chain seq x y z
N MET A 1 -1.50 -12.70 -17.42
CA MET A 1 -2.16 -13.70 -18.29
C MET A 1 -2.55 -14.91 -17.44
N GLN A 2 -3.81 -15.38 -17.51
CA GLN A 2 -4.26 -16.61 -16.84
C GLN A 2 -4.60 -17.65 -17.91
N LEU A 3 -3.90 -18.78 -17.92
CA LEU A 3 -4.14 -19.93 -18.79
C LEU A 3 -4.62 -21.10 -17.91
N ARG A 4 -5.58 -21.86 -18.40
CA ARG A 4 -6.19 -22.96 -17.63
C ARG A 4 -5.62 -24.33 -18.01
N TYR A 5 -5.28 -24.52 -19.27
CA TYR A 5 -4.84 -25.78 -19.83
C TYR A 5 -3.36 -25.78 -20.22
N ILE A 6 -2.79 -24.61 -20.48
CA ILE A 6 -1.38 -24.45 -20.84
C ILE A 6 -0.59 -23.99 -19.60
N SER A 7 0.51 -24.69 -19.30
CA SER A 7 1.41 -24.38 -18.19
C SER A 7 2.58 -23.49 -18.65
N ILE A 8 2.64 -22.24 -18.22
CA ILE A 8 3.75 -21.34 -18.52
C ILE A 8 5.11 -21.91 -18.08
N PRO A 9 5.27 -22.48 -16.87
CA PRO A 9 6.53 -23.11 -16.48
C PRO A 9 6.96 -24.26 -17.41
N ALA A 10 6.00 -25.05 -17.93
CA ALA A 10 6.30 -26.10 -18.89
C ALA A 10 6.77 -25.52 -20.23
N LEU A 11 6.09 -24.47 -20.74
CA LEU A 11 6.53 -23.77 -21.96
C LEU A 11 7.93 -23.20 -21.84
N ILE A 12 8.29 -22.57 -20.72
CA ILE A 12 9.62 -22.05 -20.43
C ILE A 12 10.66 -23.18 -20.47
N GLY A 13 10.35 -24.33 -19.85
CA GLY A 13 11.22 -25.51 -19.87
C GLY A 13 11.43 -26.05 -21.28
N GLU A 14 10.37 -26.22 -22.06
CA GLU A 14 10.42 -26.76 -23.42
C GLU A 14 11.00 -25.75 -24.45
N ALA A 15 10.78 -24.46 -24.24
CA ALA A 15 11.37 -23.42 -25.08
C ALA A 15 12.88 -23.23 -24.83
N GLY A 16 13.37 -23.61 -23.66
CA GLY A 16 14.78 -23.46 -23.27
C GLY A 16 15.12 -22.08 -22.71
N GLY A 17 14.13 -21.24 -22.39
CA GLY A 17 14.31 -19.90 -21.81
C GLY A 17 12.99 -19.21 -21.57
N ASP A 18 13.03 -18.09 -20.84
CA ASP A 18 11.86 -17.33 -20.40
C ASP A 18 11.76 -15.98 -21.15
N PRO A 19 10.90 -15.86 -22.19
CA PRO A 19 10.73 -14.62 -22.94
C PRO A 19 10.12 -13.49 -22.09
N TRP A 20 9.29 -13.82 -21.09
CA TRP A 20 8.69 -12.82 -20.19
C TRP A 20 9.75 -12.23 -19.26
N ALA A 21 10.62 -13.05 -18.68
CA ALA A 21 11.72 -12.57 -17.83
C ALA A 21 12.71 -11.69 -18.60
N ILE A 22 13.06 -12.05 -19.84
CA ILE A 22 13.94 -11.21 -20.68
C ILE A 22 13.25 -9.88 -20.99
N ASN A 23 11.96 -9.89 -21.35
CA ASN A 23 11.22 -8.64 -21.55
C ASN A 23 11.17 -7.81 -20.27
N GLN A 24 10.90 -8.42 -19.13
CA GLN A 24 10.88 -7.72 -17.84
C GLN A 24 12.21 -7.02 -17.58
N SER A 25 13.32 -7.69 -17.81
CA SER A 25 14.66 -7.09 -17.69
C SER A 25 14.86 -5.86 -18.60
N LEU A 26 14.29 -5.87 -19.81
CA LEU A 26 14.31 -4.70 -20.69
C LEU A 26 13.41 -3.57 -20.16
N GLN A 27 12.20 -3.91 -19.64
CA GLN A 27 11.27 -2.94 -19.07
C GLN A 27 11.80 -2.26 -17.80
N ASP A 28 12.66 -2.92 -17.04
CA ASP A 28 13.30 -2.38 -15.84
C ASP A 28 14.29 -1.24 -16.16
N GLY A 29 14.74 -1.12 -17.39
CA GLY A 29 15.57 -0.01 -17.86
C GLY A 29 14.83 1.33 -17.85
N ARG A 30 15.56 2.44 -17.65
CA ARG A 30 14.96 3.77 -17.42
C ARG A 30 15.43 4.82 -18.41
N PRO A 31 14.84 4.88 -19.60
CA PRO A 31 15.22 5.85 -20.60
C PRO A 31 15.05 7.29 -20.12
N ALA A 32 14.05 7.60 -19.30
CA ALA A 32 13.84 8.95 -18.77
C ALA A 32 15.02 9.44 -17.92
N GLN A 33 15.56 8.60 -17.04
CA GLN A 33 16.72 8.97 -16.21
C GLN A 33 18.00 9.21 -17.03
N ILE A 34 18.19 8.42 -18.09
CA ILE A 34 19.30 8.63 -19.02
C ILE A 34 19.10 9.95 -19.76
N SER A 35 17.87 10.28 -20.12
CA SER A 35 17.50 11.56 -20.76
C SER A 35 17.72 12.75 -19.83
N ASP A 36 17.35 12.63 -18.54
CA ASP A 36 17.59 13.67 -17.54
C ASP A 36 19.09 13.92 -17.34
N LEU A 37 19.90 12.86 -17.32
CA LEU A 37 21.35 12.97 -17.27
C LEU A 37 21.91 13.65 -18.53
N ALA A 38 21.39 13.31 -19.70
CA ALA A 38 21.75 13.95 -20.96
C ALA A 38 21.46 15.46 -20.93
N GLU A 39 20.29 15.86 -20.41
CA GLU A 39 19.93 17.27 -20.25
C GLU A 39 20.87 18.01 -19.30
N ALA A 40 21.29 17.35 -18.20
CA ALA A 40 22.29 17.90 -17.29
C ALA A 40 23.63 18.18 -17.99
N PHE A 41 24.09 17.27 -18.88
CA PHE A 41 25.28 17.51 -19.70
C PHE A 41 25.09 18.63 -20.71
N HIS A 42 23.93 18.75 -21.34
CA HIS A 42 23.61 19.88 -22.21
C HIS A 42 23.60 21.22 -21.47
N ALA A 43 23.00 21.25 -20.29
CA ALA A 43 22.97 22.43 -19.41
C ALA A 43 24.38 22.83 -18.96
N ALA A 44 25.19 21.87 -18.55
CA ALA A 44 26.58 22.11 -18.18
C ALA A 44 27.40 22.62 -19.38
N GLY A 45 27.19 22.08 -20.59
CA GLY A 45 27.81 22.55 -21.81
C GLY A 45 27.44 24.00 -22.15
N ARG A 46 26.17 24.36 -22.01
CA ARG A 46 25.70 25.77 -22.19
C ARG A 46 26.35 26.69 -21.17
N CYS A 47 26.35 26.33 -19.89
CA CYS A 47 26.97 27.10 -18.81
C CYS A 47 28.49 27.30 -19.06
N THR A 48 29.19 26.24 -19.50
CA THR A 48 30.62 26.30 -19.81
C THR A 48 30.88 27.20 -21.03
N SER A 49 30.02 27.17 -22.05
CA SER A 49 30.11 28.04 -23.22
C SER A 49 29.89 29.51 -22.83
N GLU A 50 28.87 29.80 -22.01
CA GLU A 50 28.60 31.15 -21.48
C GLU A 50 29.78 31.65 -20.62
N SER A 51 30.32 30.77 -19.75
CA SER A 51 31.48 31.07 -18.92
C SER A 51 32.73 31.36 -19.78
N SER A 52 32.95 30.58 -20.84
CA SER A 52 34.03 30.80 -21.79
C SER A 52 33.87 32.16 -22.50
N ALA A 53 32.66 32.47 -22.98
CA ALA A 53 32.38 33.75 -23.65
C ALA A 53 32.52 34.95 -22.69
N ALA A 54 32.04 34.81 -21.43
CA ALA A 54 32.18 35.84 -20.42
C ALA A 54 33.66 36.07 -20.04
N PHE A 55 34.42 34.98 -19.94
CA PHE A 55 35.84 35.04 -19.68
C PHE A 55 36.61 35.72 -20.83
N ASP A 56 36.30 35.40 -22.06
CA ASP A 56 36.89 36.05 -23.25
C ASP A 56 36.49 37.53 -23.36
N ASP A 57 35.26 37.91 -22.98
CA ASP A 57 34.82 39.29 -22.92
C ASP A 57 35.55 40.08 -21.82
N ALA A 58 35.69 39.47 -20.64
CA ALA A 58 36.49 40.06 -19.55
C ALA A 58 37.95 40.27 -19.98
N ARG A 59 38.52 39.28 -20.69
CA ARG A 59 39.88 39.35 -21.23
C ARG A 59 40.03 40.49 -22.22
N ARG A 60 39.08 40.65 -23.15
CA ARG A 60 39.09 41.78 -24.12
C ARG A 60 38.95 43.14 -23.42
N ARG A 61 38.09 43.28 -22.45
CA ARG A 61 37.93 44.52 -21.66
C ARG A 61 39.20 44.85 -20.91
N PHE A 62 39.87 43.84 -20.37
CA PHE A 62 41.12 44.00 -19.66
C PHE A 62 42.23 44.44 -20.59
N GLU A 63 42.33 43.84 -21.82
CA GLU A 63 43.27 44.28 -22.89
C GLU A 63 43.03 45.74 -23.29
N ALA A 64 41.76 46.14 -23.46
CA ALA A 64 41.39 47.50 -23.82
C ALA A 64 41.71 48.54 -22.76
N SER A 65 41.71 48.15 -21.46
CA SER A 65 41.88 49.05 -20.32
C SER A 65 43.31 49.14 -19.82
N TRP A 66 44.16 48.15 -20.15
CA TRP A 66 45.52 48.05 -19.65
C TRP A 66 46.54 48.09 -20.78
N ASN A 67 46.84 49.28 -21.25
CA ASN A 67 47.94 49.51 -22.18
C ASN A 67 49.21 49.85 -21.39
N ARG A 68 50.20 48.97 -21.41
CA ARG A 68 51.58 49.32 -21.07
C ARG A 68 52.26 49.84 -22.34
N GLU A 69 53.14 50.81 -22.14
CA GLU A 69 53.92 51.45 -23.24
C GLU A 69 54.68 50.45 -24.10
N ASN A 70 54.88 49.21 -23.70
CA ASN A 70 55.66 48.19 -24.41
C ASN A 70 54.82 47.07 -25.05
N GLY A 71 53.48 47.14 -25.03
CA GLY A 71 52.63 46.11 -25.66
C GLY A 71 52.53 44.76 -24.95
N ASP A 72 53.10 44.62 -23.73
CA ASP A 72 53.04 43.39 -22.96
C ASP A 72 51.69 43.21 -22.30
N HIS A 73 51.06 42.03 -22.43
CA HIS A 73 49.80 41.64 -21.77
C HIS A 73 50.01 40.53 -20.74
N PRO A 74 50.73 40.80 -19.62
CA PRO A 74 51.26 39.76 -18.75
C PRO A 74 50.20 38.92 -18.05
N ILE A 75 48.95 39.36 -17.98
CA ILE A 75 47.85 38.58 -17.38
C ILE A 75 47.25 37.64 -18.44
N ASN A 76 46.96 38.15 -19.64
CA ASN A 76 46.39 37.34 -20.73
C ASN A 76 47.37 36.32 -21.29
N ASP A 77 48.66 36.60 -21.22
CA ASP A 77 49.75 35.71 -21.64
C ASP A 77 50.18 34.73 -20.53
N SER A 78 49.59 34.83 -19.33
CA SER A 78 49.90 33.89 -18.25
C SER A 78 49.50 32.46 -18.57
N ALA A 79 50.35 31.50 -18.17
CA ALA A 79 50.08 30.08 -18.41
C ALA A 79 48.77 29.58 -17.73
N GLU A 80 48.34 30.23 -16.64
CA GLU A 80 47.06 29.95 -15.98
C GLU A 80 45.87 30.36 -16.82
N VAL A 81 45.86 31.58 -17.35
CA VAL A 81 44.78 32.11 -18.19
C VAL A 81 44.68 31.31 -19.49
N GLN A 82 45.79 30.98 -20.14
CA GLN A 82 45.85 30.13 -21.33
C GLN A 82 45.30 28.72 -21.05
N ARG A 83 45.63 28.12 -19.90
CA ARG A 83 45.11 26.80 -19.50
C ARG A 83 43.61 26.84 -19.25
N VAL A 84 43.09 27.84 -18.51
CA VAL A 84 41.66 28.00 -18.22
C VAL A 84 40.87 28.20 -19.50
N THR A 85 41.34 29.10 -20.42
CA THR A 85 40.69 29.33 -21.70
C THR A 85 40.59 28.04 -22.54
N LYS A 86 41.68 27.28 -22.62
CA LYS A 86 41.73 26.03 -23.37
C LYS A 86 40.83 24.97 -22.74
N SER A 87 40.81 24.89 -21.41
CA SER A 87 39.96 23.93 -20.65
C SER A 87 38.49 24.24 -20.86
N LEU A 88 38.05 25.49 -20.68
CA LEU A 88 36.65 25.90 -20.87
C LEU A 88 36.20 25.66 -22.32
N GLY A 89 37.03 26.00 -23.31
CA GLY A 89 36.73 25.77 -24.73
C GLY A 89 36.60 24.29 -25.09
N ALA A 90 37.47 23.43 -24.54
CA ALA A 90 37.37 21.98 -24.75
C ALA A 90 36.11 21.39 -24.11
N GLN A 91 35.81 21.73 -22.84
CA GLN A 91 34.62 21.24 -22.14
C GLN A 91 33.31 21.71 -22.77
N SER A 92 33.25 22.94 -23.32
CA SER A 92 32.05 23.45 -24.00
C SER A 92 31.68 22.67 -25.27
N LEU A 93 32.65 21.97 -25.87
CA LEU A 93 32.45 21.14 -27.07
C LEU A 93 32.18 19.67 -26.73
N GLN A 94 32.76 19.16 -25.64
CA GLN A 94 32.64 17.75 -25.23
C GLN A 94 31.35 17.46 -24.48
N LEU A 95 30.94 18.31 -23.53
CA LEU A 95 29.75 18.05 -22.72
C LEU A 95 28.46 17.90 -23.55
N PRO A 96 28.17 18.72 -24.58
CA PRO A 96 26.99 18.48 -25.41
C PRO A 96 27.04 17.19 -26.23
N LYS A 97 28.23 16.69 -26.61
CA LYS A 97 28.34 15.39 -27.30
C LYS A 97 27.98 14.24 -26.40
N ILE A 98 28.48 14.25 -25.15
CA ILE A 98 28.11 13.29 -24.15
C ILE A 98 26.59 13.28 -23.94
N GLY A 99 25.95 14.46 -23.87
CA GLY A 99 24.50 14.60 -23.82
C GLY A 99 23.78 13.91 -24.97
N ILE A 100 24.25 14.17 -26.24
CA ILE A 100 23.70 13.53 -27.45
C ILE A 100 23.85 12.00 -27.38
N ASP A 101 25.01 11.49 -26.97
CA ASP A 101 25.25 10.05 -26.88
C ASP A 101 24.32 9.39 -25.84
N LEU A 102 24.09 10.03 -24.70
CA LEU A 102 23.14 9.56 -23.68
C LEU A 102 21.69 9.61 -24.17
N GLU A 103 21.27 10.67 -24.91
CA GLU A 103 19.94 10.70 -25.53
C GLU A 103 19.74 9.55 -26.54
N ASN A 104 20.76 9.22 -27.30
CA ASN A 104 20.71 8.08 -28.22
C ASN A 104 20.58 6.76 -27.49
N VAL A 105 21.25 6.58 -26.34
CA VAL A 105 21.10 5.40 -25.47
C VAL A 105 19.68 5.31 -24.91
N ALA A 106 19.13 6.43 -24.41
CA ALA A 106 17.76 6.50 -23.91
C ALA A 106 16.72 6.14 -24.99
N ALA A 107 16.90 6.67 -26.19
CA ALA A 107 16.01 6.39 -27.33
C ALA A 107 16.07 4.91 -27.75
N ALA A 108 17.27 4.32 -27.78
CA ALA A 108 17.47 2.90 -28.11
C ALA A 108 16.81 1.98 -27.07
N LEU A 109 16.95 2.29 -25.78
CA LEU A 109 16.29 1.56 -24.71
C LEU A 109 14.75 1.64 -24.83
N ALA A 110 14.20 2.84 -24.98
CA ALA A 110 12.77 3.03 -25.16
C ALA A 110 12.22 2.28 -26.40
N GLN A 111 13.01 2.17 -27.46
CA GLN A 111 12.64 1.38 -28.64
C GLN A 111 12.66 -0.12 -28.33
N ALA A 112 13.69 -0.62 -27.64
CA ALA A 112 13.78 -2.03 -27.24
C ALA A 112 12.60 -2.42 -26.32
N GLN A 113 12.26 -1.58 -25.35
CA GLN A 113 11.11 -1.77 -24.45
C GLN A 113 9.79 -1.90 -25.22
N ARG A 114 9.51 -0.97 -26.14
CA ARG A 114 8.28 -1.03 -26.96
C ARG A 114 8.22 -2.30 -27.80
N THR A 115 9.32 -2.67 -28.44
CA THR A 115 9.38 -3.88 -29.26
C THR A 115 9.20 -5.14 -28.42
N GLY A 116 9.87 -5.24 -27.27
CA GLY A 116 9.74 -6.37 -26.34
C GLY A 116 8.32 -6.52 -25.80
N ALA A 117 7.69 -5.42 -25.41
CA ALA A 117 6.30 -5.42 -24.95
C ALA A 117 5.33 -5.94 -26.03
N VAL A 118 5.52 -5.54 -27.30
CA VAL A 118 4.70 -6.05 -28.42
C VAL A 118 4.91 -7.53 -28.65
N LEU A 119 6.16 -8.01 -28.61
CA LEU A 119 6.46 -9.44 -28.79
C LEU A 119 5.78 -10.30 -27.71
N VAL A 120 5.92 -9.91 -26.44
CA VAL A 120 5.29 -10.63 -25.32
C VAL A 120 3.77 -10.54 -25.38
N SER A 121 3.20 -9.37 -25.67
CA SER A 121 1.74 -9.22 -25.81
C SER A 121 1.17 -10.07 -26.95
N THR A 122 1.92 -10.22 -28.06
CA THR A 122 1.53 -11.09 -29.17
C THR A 122 1.54 -12.56 -28.76
N LEU A 123 2.60 -13.01 -28.08
CA LEU A 123 2.69 -14.35 -27.53
C LEU A 123 1.55 -14.63 -26.54
N ASP A 124 1.28 -13.71 -25.62
CA ASP A 124 0.19 -13.83 -24.66
C ASP A 124 -1.17 -14.02 -25.34
N GLY A 125 -1.43 -13.26 -26.40
CA GLY A 125 -2.65 -13.40 -27.20
C GLY A 125 -2.75 -14.74 -27.93
N GLN A 126 -1.66 -15.23 -28.51
CA GLN A 126 -1.59 -16.55 -29.16
C GLN A 126 -1.84 -17.68 -28.14
N LEU A 127 -1.18 -17.63 -26.99
CA LEU A 127 -1.35 -18.64 -25.94
C LEU A 127 -2.77 -18.63 -25.35
N GLN A 128 -3.40 -17.47 -25.17
CA GLN A 128 -4.81 -17.40 -24.74
C GLN A 128 -5.76 -18.03 -25.76
N GLN A 129 -5.53 -17.82 -27.06
CA GLN A 129 -6.32 -18.46 -28.09
C GLN A 129 -6.16 -19.99 -28.05
N LEU A 130 -4.93 -20.51 -28.02
CA LEU A 130 -4.64 -21.94 -27.95
C LEU A 130 -5.21 -22.57 -26.67
N ASP A 131 -5.11 -21.91 -25.52
CA ASP A 131 -5.70 -22.38 -24.26
C ASP A 131 -7.23 -22.52 -24.36
N GLY A 132 -7.88 -21.56 -25.04
CA GLY A 132 -9.32 -21.62 -25.32
C GLY A 132 -9.70 -22.77 -26.28
N GLU A 133 -8.90 -23.02 -27.32
CA GLU A 133 -9.11 -24.13 -28.26
C GLU A 133 -8.90 -25.50 -27.59
N ILE A 134 -7.87 -25.63 -26.74
CA ILE A 134 -7.65 -26.83 -25.91
C ILE A 134 -8.85 -27.04 -24.98
N GLY A 135 -9.34 -25.97 -24.34
CA GLY A 135 -10.52 -26.05 -23.48
C GLY A 135 -11.75 -26.58 -24.20
N GLN A 136 -12.00 -26.12 -25.43
CA GLN A 136 -13.11 -26.65 -26.27
C GLN A 136 -12.91 -28.12 -26.61
N ALA A 137 -11.70 -28.54 -26.96
CA ALA A 137 -11.38 -29.93 -27.26
C ALA A 137 -11.57 -30.84 -26.03
N VAL A 138 -11.11 -30.40 -24.84
CA VAL A 138 -11.31 -31.12 -23.57
C VAL A 138 -12.79 -31.26 -23.21
N GLU A 139 -13.62 -30.24 -23.47
CA GLU A 139 -15.07 -30.34 -23.26
C GLU A 139 -15.75 -31.30 -24.26
N LEU A 140 -15.26 -31.34 -25.49
CA LEU A 140 -15.73 -32.34 -26.46
C LEU A 140 -15.39 -33.78 -26.03
N GLU A 141 -14.21 -34.01 -25.50
CA GLU A 141 -13.76 -35.33 -25.01
C GLU A 141 -14.65 -35.91 -23.90
N LYS A 142 -15.26 -35.05 -23.08
CA LYS A 142 -16.18 -35.46 -21.99
C LYS A 142 -17.51 -36.02 -22.47
N GLN A 143 -17.82 -35.95 -23.76
CA GLN A 143 -19.10 -36.45 -24.27
C GLN A 143 -19.19 -37.98 -24.15
N PRO A 144 -20.31 -38.55 -23.62
CA PRO A 144 -20.40 -39.97 -23.26
C PRO A 144 -20.51 -40.95 -24.46
N HIS A 145 -20.69 -40.44 -25.68
CA HIS A 145 -20.95 -41.26 -26.87
C HIS A 145 -19.81 -41.30 -27.88
N LEU A 146 -18.63 -40.76 -27.54
CA LEU A 146 -17.48 -40.78 -28.43
C LEU A 146 -16.90 -42.18 -28.60
N SER A 147 -16.63 -42.57 -29.85
CA SER A 147 -15.85 -43.76 -30.17
C SER A 147 -14.37 -43.61 -29.77
N ALA A 148 -13.67 -44.74 -29.67
CA ALA A 148 -12.22 -44.71 -29.36
C ALA A 148 -11.40 -43.97 -30.44
N ALA A 149 -11.82 -44.01 -31.69
CA ALA A 149 -11.18 -43.30 -32.80
C ALA A 149 -11.39 -41.78 -32.70
N GLU A 150 -12.58 -41.32 -32.31
CA GLU A 150 -12.87 -39.90 -32.11
C GLU A 150 -12.12 -39.34 -30.93
N ARG A 151 -12.02 -40.07 -29.81
CA ARG A 151 -11.19 -39.66 -28.64
C ARG A 151 -9.72 -39.52 -29.05
N SER A 152 -9.16 -40.50 -29.72
CA SER A 152 -7.77 -40.44 -30.19
C SER A 152 -7.51 -39.27 -31.15
N ALA A 153 -8.50 -38.88 -31.95
CA ALA A 153 -8.40 -37.71 -32.83
C ALA A 153 -8.42 -36.40 -32.02
N ILE A 154 -9.22 -36.32 -30.95
CA ILE A 154 -9.25 -35.15 -30.04
C ILE A 154 -7.92 -35.05 -29.30
N ASP A 155 -7.38 -36.16 -28.74
CA ASP A 155 -6.09 -36.20 -28.08
C ASP A 155 -4.95 -35.73 -29.00
N ALA A 156 -4.95 -36.21 -30.26
CA ALA A 156 -3.96 -35.78 -31.25
C ALA A 156 -4.08 -34.27 -31.57
N HIS A 157 -5.32 -33.75 -31.61
CA HIS A 157 -5.55 -32.31 -31.82
C HIS A 157 -5.05 -31.48 -30.63
N ILE A 158 -5.35 -31.89 -29.40
CA ILE A 158 -4.84 -31.22 -28.18
C ILE A 158 -3.31 -31.21 -28.19
N SER A 159 -2.67 -32.35 -28.44
CA SER A 159 -1.21 -32.44 -28.51
C SER A 159 -0.63 -31.55 -29.62
N GLY A 160 -1.34 -31.38 -30.73
CA GLY A 160 -0.96 -30.44 -31.80
C GLY A 160 -1.00 -28.98 -31.35
N LEU A 161 -2.02 -28.58 -30.58
CA LEU A 161 -2.16 -27.22 -30.02
C LEU A 161 -1.10 -26.94 -28.94
N GLU A 162 -0.80 -27.93 -28.10
CA GLU A 162 0.28 -27.84 -27.11
C GLU A 162 1.64 -27.67 -27.79
N GLN A 163 1.92 -28.42 -28.84
CA GLN A 163 3.15 -28.27 -29.62
C GLN A 163 3.25 -26.89 -30.27
N GLN A 164 2.13 -26.38 -30.80
CA GLN A 164 2.09 -25.03 -31.35
C GLN A 164 2.40 -23.96 -30.27
N ALA A 165 1.88 -24.10 -29.06
CA ALA A 165 2.19 -23.20 -27.94
C ALA A 165 3.68 -23.21 -27.61
N ILE A 166 4.33 -24.38 -27.65
CA ILE A 166 5.79 -24.52 -27.47
C ILE A 166 6.55 -23.81 -28.61
N ASP A 167 6.13 -24.01 -29.85
CA ASP A 167 6.81 -23.43 -31.02
C ASP A 167 6.65 -21.90 -31.06
N ASP A 168 5.47 -21.38 -30.75
CA ASP A 168 5.20 -19.95 -30.62
C ASP A 168 6.08 -19.33 -29.51
N THR A 169 6.20 -20.02 -28.37
CA THR A 169 7.06 -19.58 -27.26
C THR A 169 8.53 -19.59 -27.66
N LYS A 170 9.03 -20.61 -28.36
CA LYS A 170 10.40 -20.67 -28.90
C LYS A 170 10.67 -19.54 -29.89
N SER A 171 9.71 -19.27 -30.76
CA SER A 171 9.82 -18.18 -31.73
C SER A 171 9.92 -16.81 -31.04
N ALA A 172 9.05 -16.56 -30.06
CA ALA A 172 9.07 -15.32 -29.28
C ALA A 172 10.38 -15.19 -28.46
N LEU A 173 10.86 -16.29 -27.86
CA LEU A 173 12.13 -16.32 -27.16
C LEU A 173 13.29 -15.90 -28.07
N GLY A 174 13.42 -16.53 -29.24
CA GLY A 174 14.49 -16.19 -30.18
C GLY A 174 14.45 -14.72 -30.65
N GLN A 175 13.25 -14.15 -30.84
CA GLN A 175 13.09 -12.77 -31.22
C GLN A 175 13.49 -11.81 -30.09
N ILE A 176 13.10 -12.09 -28.84
CA ILE A 176 13.39 -11.23 -27.70
C ILE A 176 14.87 -11.33 -27.27
N GLU A 177 15.48 -12.51 -27.43
CA GLU A 177 16.93 -12.67 -27.25
C GLU A 177 17.71 -11.85 -28.29
N SER A 178 17.31 -11.91 -29.56
CA SER A 178 17.92 -11.11 -30.63
C SER A 178 17.77 -9.60 -30.35
N LEU A 179 16.64 -9.18 -29.80
CA LEU A 179 16.40 -7.79 -29.41
C LEU A 179 17.32 -7.36 -28.26
N ARG A 180 17.43 -8.19 -27.21
CA ARG A 180 18.32 -7.97 -26.07
C ARG A 180 19.78 -7.89 -26.50
N ASP A 181 20.23 -8.83 -27.31
CA ASP A 181 21.61 -8.91 -27.77
C ASP A 181 21.95 -7.71 -28.68
N GLY A 182 21.06 -7.33 -29.58
CA GLY A 182 21.20 -6.12 -30.40
C GLY A 182 21.30 -4.84 -29.59
N TYR A 183 20.53 -4.74 -28.51
CA TYR A 183 20.62 -3.61 -27.58
C TYR A 183 21.93 -3.66 -26.75
N SER A 184 22.35 -4.83 -26.29
CA SER A 184 23.64 -5.01 -25.59
C SER A 184 24.83 -4.58 -26.47
N ASP A 185 24.86 -5.01 -27.72
CA ASP A 185 25.87 -4.59 -28.68
C ASP A 185 25.88 -3.08 -28.93
N TYR A 186 24.69 -2.48 -28.93
CA TYR A 186 24.54 -1.03 -29.05
C TYR A 186 25.13 -0.32 -27.81
N LEU A 187 24.82 -0.79 -26.61
CA LEU A 187 25.37 -0.24 -25.36
C LEU A 187 26.90 -0.33 -25.32
N GLN A 188 27.50 -1.45 -25.76
CA GLN A 188 28.95 -1.60 -25.80
C GLN A 188 29.61 -0.56 -26.72
N ARG A 189 29.02 -0.31 -27.87
CA ARG A 189 29.48 0.71 -28.80
C ARG A 189 29.33 2.13 -28.25
N SER A 190 28.19 2.41 -27.61
CA SER A 190 27.94 3.72 -26.99
C SER A 190 28.90 3.97 -25.83
N LEU A 191 29.24 2.96 -25.04
CA LEU A 191 30.23 3.06 -23.98
C LEU A 191 31.63 3.42 -24.54
N ALA A 192 32.03 2.80 -25.66
CA ALA A 192 33.28 3.15 -26.31
C ALA A 192 33.29 4.61 -26.82
N THR A 193 32.18 5.10 -27.34
CA THR A 193 32.02 6.49 -27.79
C THR A 193 32.09 7.46 -26.61
N LEU A 194 31.36 7.19 -25.52
CA LEU A 194 31.40 8.01 -24.30
C LEU A 194 32.80 8.11 -23.72
N ARG A 195 33.56 6.99 -23.68
CA ARG A 195 34.96 6.99 -23.26
C ARG A 195 35.86 7.81 -24.18
N ALA A 196 35.62 7.77 -25.47
CA ALA A 196 36.35 8.60 -26.46
C ALA A 196 36.06 10.09 -26.29
N ASP A 197 34.83 10.45 -25.90
CA ASP A 197 34.43 11.82 -25.58
C ASP A 197 34.80 12.27 -24.15
N GLY A 198 35.51 11.44 -23.41
CA GLY A 198 36.09 11.77 -22.11
C GLY A 198 35.22 11.43 -20.91
N LEU A 199 34.12 10.71 -21.10
CA LEU A 199 33.27 10.18 -20.04
C LEU A 199 33.52 8.67 -19.88
N ASP A 200 34.25 8.27 -18.84
CA ASP A 200 34.31 6.87 -18.44
C ASP A 200 33.35 6.66 -17.25
N PRO A 201 32.21 5.96 -17.43
CA PRO A 201 31.27 5.71 -16.36
C PRO A 201 31.89 5.02 -15.15
N GLU A 202 32.91 4.17 -15.34
CA GLU A 202 33.61 3.47 -14.23
C GLU A 202 34.45 4.43 -13.37
N THR A 203 34.79 5.61 -13.89
CA THR A 203 35.60 6.61 -13.16
C THR A 203 34.74 7.68 -12.48
N ILE A 204 33.43 7.68 -12.71
CA ILE A 204 32.52 8.63 -12.05
C ILE A 204 32.41 8.23 -10.58
N ARG A 205 33.05 9.05 -9.72
CA ARG A 205 32.94 8.86 -8.27
C ARG A 205 31.46 8.97 -7.86
N GLY A 206 30.94 7.88 -7.31
CA GLY A 206 29.56 7.80 -6.81
C GLY A 206 28.69 6.77 -7.53
N LEU A 207 29.08 6.24 -8.68
CA LEU A 207 28.37 5.10 -9.29
C LEU A 207 28.51 3.82 -8.45
N ASP A 208 29.65 3.66 -7.73
CA ASP A 208 29.90 2.57 -6.78
C ASP A 208 29.63 2.98 -5.32
N ALA A 209 29.12 4.19 -5.07
CA ALA A 209 28.74 4.57 -3.70
C ALA A 209 27.56 3.69 -3.27
N PRO A 210 27.59 3.13 -2.04
CA PRO A 210 26.48 2.36 -1.54
C PRO A 210 25.22 3.22 -1.59
N VAL A 211 24.16 2.65 -2.15
CA VAL A 211 22.85 3.31 -2.26
C VAL A 211 22.39 3.71 -0.86
N GLN A 212 22.19 5.00 -0.65
CA GLN A 212 21.75 5.49 0.65
C GLN A 212 20.23 5.39 0.75
N ILE A 213 19.76 4.74 1.82
CA ILE A 213 18.33 4.70 2.14
C ILE A 213 17.90 6.09 2.59
N PRO A 214 16.76 6.62 2.08
CA PRO A 214 16.23 7.91 2.53
C PRO A 214 16.08 7.97 4.05
N PRO A 215 16.41 9.10 4.67
CA PRO A 215 16.31 9.25 6.11
C PRO A 215 14.84 9.20 6.57
N PRO A 216 14.58 8.84 7.85
CA PRO A 216 13.25 8.92 8.43
C PRO A 216 12.63 10.32 8.25
N GLY A 217 11.35 10.37 7.86
CA GLY A 217 10.61 11.62 7.60
C GLY A 217 10.69 12.12 6.16
N THR A 218 11.38 11.40 5.25
CA THR A 218 11.26 11.65 3.81
C THR A 218 9.83 11.34 3.36
N SER A 219 9.25 12.18 2.47
CA SER A 219 7.88 11.96 1.97
C SER A 219 7.76 10.64 1.20
N ALA A 220 6.59 10.02 1.22
CA ALA A 220 6.35 8.76 0.53
C ALA A 220 6.59 8.89 -0.99
N GLU A 221 6.24 10.03 -1.59
CA GLU A 221 6.47 10.32 -3.00
C GLU A 221 7.97 10.41 -3.34
N ASP A 222 8.77 11.03 -2.46
CA ASP A 222 10.21 11.13 -2.70
C ASP A 222 10.91 9.79 -2.46
N VAL A 223 10.45 8.99 -1.50
CA VAL A 223 10.89 7.60 -1.34
C VAL A 223 10.51 6.78 -2.57
N HIS A 224 9.29 6.94 -3.10
CA HIS A 224 8.87 6.23 -4.30
C HIS A 224 9.72 6.62 -5.53
N LYS A 225 10.00 7.90 -5.73
CA LYS A 225 10.94 8.37 -6.77
C LYS A 225 12.32 7.76 -6.58
N TRP A 226 12.85 7.78 -5.37
CA TRP A 226 14.12 7.14 -5.05
C TRP A 226 14.08 5.63 -5.36
N TRP A 227 13.07 4.90 -4.86
CA TRP A 227 12.93 3.46 -5.12
C TRP A 227 12.82 3.14 -6.59
N THR A 228 12.03 3.91 -7.32
CA THR A 228 11.92 3.78 -8.78
C THR A 228 13.20 4.17 -9.51
N SER A 229 14.11 4.93 -8.90
CA SER A 229 15.44 5.25 -9.46
C SER A 229 16.46 4.12 -9.34
N LEU A 230 16.21 3.10 -8.53
CA LEU A 230 17.12 1.98 -8.29
C LEU A 230 17.01 0.91 -9.38
N THR A 231 18.12 0.24 -9.67
CA THR A 231 18.11 -0.99 -10.48
C THR A 231 17.47 -2.16 -9.73
N PRO A 232 17.01 -3.21 -10.42
CA PRO A 232 16.51 -4.42 -9.77
C PRO A 232 17.53 -5.05 -8.78
N GLU A 233 18.82 -5.06 -9.14
CA GLU A 233 19.88 -5.60 -8.32
C GLU A 233 20.11 -4.77 -7.05
N GLU A 234 20.04 -3.44 -7.15
CA GLU A 234 20.12 -2.54 -6.00
C GLU A 234 18.95 -2.74 -5.05
N ARG A 235 17.71 -2.87 -5.59
CA ARG A 235 16.52 -3.16 -4.79
C ARG A 235 16.64 -4.49 -4.07
N GLN A 236 17.05 -5.56 -4.77
CA GLN A 236 17.26 -6.88 -4.15
C GLN A 236 18.34 -6.84 -3.08
N ARG A 237 19.43 -6.12 -3.33
CA ARG A 237 20.51 -5.94 -2.34
C ARG A 237 20.00 -5.21 -1.10
N LEU A 238 19.24 -4.12 -1.27
CA LEU A 238 18.66 -3.37 -0.15
C LEU A 238 17.68 -4.19 0.66
N ILE A 239 16.83 -5.00 0.00
CA ILE A 239 15.92 -5.94 0.69
C ILE A 239 16.72 -6.96 1.50
N ALA A 240 17.84 -7.48 0.96
CA ALA A 240 18.65 -8.49 1.63
C ALA A 240 19.49 -7.92 2.78
N GLU A 241 20.10 -6.75 2.60
CA GLU A 241 21.04 -6.15 3.56
C GLU A 241 20.34 -5.27 4.61
N HIS A 242 19.20 -4.65 4.27
CA HIS A 242 18.46 -3.71 5.11
C HIS A 242 16.96 -4.00 5.21
N PRO A 243 16.54 -5.27 5.42
CA PRO A 243 15.13 -5.64 5.35
C PRO A 243 14.26 -4.89 6.37
N GLU A 244 14.74 -4.66 7.61
CA GLU A 244 13.97 -3.93 8.64
C GLU A 244 13.66 -2.48 8.22
N GLN A 245 14.57 -1.83 7.49
CA GLN A 245 14.38 -0.46 7.01
C GLN A 245 13.47 -0.42 5.79
N ILE A 246 13.75 -1.24 4.77
CA ILE A 246 12.97 -1.29 3.52
C ILE A 246 11.53 -1.74 3.76
N GLY A 247 11.32 -2.76 4.60
CA GLY A 247 9.99 -3.29 4.90
C GLY A 247 9.04 -2.29 5.57
N ASN A 248 9.57 -1.27 6.24
CA ASN A 248 8.78 -0.24 6.93
C ASN A 248 8.93 1.17 6.32
N LEU A 249 9.51 1.30 5.13
CA LEU A 249 9.73 2.56 4.46
C LEU A 249 8.55 2.90 3.52
N ASN A 250 7.73 3.88 3.90
CA ASN A 250 6.59 4.33 3.11
C ASN A 250 7.05 4.91 1.76
N GLY A 251 6.39 4.53 0.67
CA GLY A 251 6.79 4.83 -0.70
C GLY A 251 7.57 3.71 -1.40
N VAL A 252 7.96 2.65 -0.67
CA VAL A 252 8.41 1.39 -1.27
C VAL A 252 7.18 0.54 -1.61
N PRO A 253 7.08 -0.06 -2.81
CA PRO A 253 5.96 -0.90 -3.22
C PRO A 253 5.66 -2.03 -2.23
N VAL A 254 4.36 -2.35 -2.09
CA VAL A 254 3.87 -3.33 -1.11
C VAL A 254 4.54 -4.70 -1.26
N SER A 255 4.76 -5.17 -2.50
CA SER A 255 5.45 -6.43 -2.75
C SER A 255 6.88 -6.45 -2.21
N ALA A 256 7.65 -5.38 -2.45
CA ALA A 256 9.03 -5.28 -1.97
C ALA A 256 9.11 -5.13 -0.43
N ARG A 257 8.16 -4.39 0.16
CA ARG A 257 8.01 -4.33 1.63
C ARG A 257 7.70 -5.70 2.20
N SER A 258 6.80 -6.44 1.56
CA SER A 258 6.43 -7.79 1.98
C SER A 258 7.63 -8.74 1.98
N ASP A 259 8.41 -8.76 0.90
CA ASP A 259 9.62 -9.59 0.82
C ASP A 259 10.59 -9.28 1.97
N ALA A 260 10.84 -8.01 2.23
CA ALA A 260 11.70 -7.55 3.31
C ALA A 260 11.15 -7.93 4.70
N ASN A 261 9.87 -7.66 4.96
CA ASN A 261 9.23 -7.94 6.25
C ASN A 261 9.12 -9.45 6.53
N ILE A 262 8.81 -10.27 5.51
CA ILE A 262 8.80 -11.74 5.63
C ILE A 262 10.19 -12.26 5.96
N ALA A 263 11.26 -11.68 5.39
CA ALA A 263 12.62 -12.07 5.73
C ALA A 263 12.92 -11.80 7.21
N VAL A 264 12.57 -10.61 7.74
CA VAL A 264 12.75 -10.27 9.17
C VAL A 264 11.91 -11.19 10.06
N MET A 265 10.62 -11.36 9.74
CA MET A 265 9.72 -12.26 10.49
C MET A 265 10.26 -13.70 10.54
N THR A 266 10.78 -14.19 9.41
CA THR A 266 11.37 -15.54 9.32
C THR A 266 12.63 -15.66 10.19
N GLN A 267 13.48 -14.63 10.24
CA GLN A 267 14.64 -14.60 11.14
C GLN A 267 14.21 -14.66 12.61
N ASP A 268 13.18 -13.91 13.00
CA ASP A 268 12.65 -13.90 14.36
C ASP A 268 12.06 -15.26 14.75
N LEU A 269 11.35 -15.94 13.84
CA LEU A 269 10.87 -17.31 14.04
C LEU A 269 12.01 -18.31 14.20
N ASN A 270 12.99 -18.26 13.29
CA ASN A 270 14.09 -19.23 13.26
C ASN A 270 15.00 -19.07 14.47
N ARG A 271 15.16 -17.86 15.02
CA ARG A 271 15.97 -17.61 16.22
C ARG A 271 15.63 -18.56 17.37
N VAL A 272 14.37 -18.84 17.63
CA VAL A 272 13.92 -19.74 18.69
C VAL A 272 13.87 -21.20 18.22
N ARG A 273 13.39 -21.44 16.99
CA ARG A 273 13.27 -22.78 16.39
C ARG A 273 14.62 -23.47 16.24
N ASP A 274 15.64 -22.76 15.81
CA ASP A 274 17.01 -23.28 15.65
C ASP A 274 17.62 -23.64 17.01
N VAL A 275 17.33 -22.84 18.04
CA VAL A 275 17.77 -23.17 19.41
C VAL A 275 17.07 -24.42 19.91
N ALA A 276 15.75 -24.54 19.75
CA ALA A 276 15.00 -25.73 20.10
C ALA A 276 15.54 -26.99 19.41
N GLY A 277 15.79 -26.89 18.08
CA GLY A 277 16.39 -27.96 17.30
C GLY A 277 17.80 -28.34 17.77
N ARG A 278 18.65 -27.36 18.09
CA ARG A 278 20.03 -27.58 18.58
C ARG A 278 20.08 -28.34 19.91
N TYR A 279 19.14 -28.03 20.81
CA TYR A 279 19.07 -28.67 22.13
C TYR A 279 18.15 -29.89 22.15
N GLY A 280 17.44 -30.22 21.06
CA GLY A 280 16.54 -31.37 20.98
C GLY A 280 15.32 -31.24 21.92
N VAL A 281 14.83 -30.02 22.10
CA VAL A 281 13.67 -29.69 22.97
C VAL A 281 12.56 -29.07 22.16
N SER A 282 11.36 -28.95 22.77
CA SER A 282 10.26 -28.23 22.12
C SER A 282 10.51 -26.71 22.12
N VAL A 283 9.88 -26.00 21.19
CA VAL A 283 9.86 -24.54 21.17
C VAL A 283 9.27 -23.98 22.49
N ASP A 284 8.23 -24.61 23.02
CA ASP A 284 7.59 -24.22 24.28
C ASP A 284 8.54 -24.32 25.48
N ASP A 285 9.46 -25.28 25.49
CA ASP A 285 10.47 -25.37 26.54
C ASP A 285 11.47 -24.22 26.47
N VAL A 286 11.84 -23.79 25.26
CA VAL A 286 12.71 -22.63 25.04
C VAL A 286 12.00 -21.34 25.44
N VAL A 287 10.74 -21.16 25.04
CA VAL A 287 9.94 -19.98 25.38
C VAL A 287 9.71 -19.85 26.89
N ARG A 288 9.54 -20.99 27.59
CA ARG A 288 9.31 -21.02 29.03
C ARG A 288 10.53 -20.63 29.86
N ASP A 289 11.72 -21.00 29.41
CA ASP A 289 12.99 -20.70 30.11
C ASP A 289 14.09 -20.29 29.10
N PRO A 290 13.94 -19.12 28.47
CA PRO A 290 14.84 -18.68 27.40
C PRO A 290 16.28 -18.51 27.86
N ALA A 291 16.50 -18.06 29.10
CA ALA A 291 17.84 -17.83 29.64
C ALA A 291 18.67 -19.11 29.71
N LYS A 292 18.04 -20.26 29.96
CA LYS A 292 18.67 -21.58 29.96
C LYS A 292 19.28 -21.92 28.59
N TYR A 293 18.74 -21.39 27.53
CA TYR A 293 19.13 -21.65 26.14
C TYR A 293 19.90 -20.48 25.50
N GLY A 294 20.27 -19.47 26.30
CA GLY A 294 21.04 -18.31 25.84
C GLY A 294 20.22 -17.25 25.09
N LEU A 295 18.89 -17.27 25.24
CA LEU A 295 17.99 -16.28 24.67
C LEU A 295 17.54 -15.27 25.72
N THR A 296 17.15 -14.09 25.25
CA THR A 296 16.59 -13.01 26.08
C THR A 296 15.08 -12.96 26.01
N ALA A 297 14.46 -12.21 26.94
CA ALA A 297 13.01 -11.93 26.87
C ALA A 297 12.62 -11.20 25.57
N THR A 298 13.51 -10.37 25.04
CA THR A 298 13.31 -9.68 23.76
C THR A 298 13.24 -10.67 22.59
N ASP A 299 14.11 -11.70 22.58
CA ASP A 299 14.07 -12.74 21.54
C ASP A 299 12.73 -13.51 21.57
N ILE A 300 12.19 -13.74 22.76
CA ILE A 300 10.89 -14.41 22.91
C ILE A 300 9.75 -13.48 22.45
N THR A 301 9.81 -12.19 22.77
CA THR A 301 8.81 -11.22 22.28
C THR A 301 8.81 -11.15 20.75
N ARG A 302 10.00 -11.10 20.12
CA ARG A 302 10.13 -11.16 18.66
C ARG A 302 9.51 -12.43 18.09
N TYR A 303 9.85 -13.58 18.66
CA TYR A 303 9.31 -14.87 18.23
C TYR A 303 7.79 -14.93 18.34
N GLN A 304 7.21 -14.51 19.48
CA GLN A 304 5.77 -14.54 19.71
C GLN A 304 5.03 -13.66 18.70
N ASN A 305 5.49 -12.43 18.48
CA ASN A 305 4.87 -11.54 17.49
C ASN A 305 5.08 -12.02 16.06
N ALA A 306 6.21 -12.65 15.74
CA ALA A 306 6.45 -13.28 14.44
C ALA A 306 5.48 -14.46 14.20
N ASP A 307 5.25 -15.28 15.22
CA ASP A 307 4.35 -16.43 15.14
C ASP A 307 2.90 -15.98 14.94
N GLN A 308 2.45 -14.97 15.69
CA GLN A 308 1.13 -14.36 15.53
C GLN A 308 0.95 -13.73 14.13
N THR A 309 1.98 -13.00 13.64
CA THR A 309 1.94 -12.40 12.30
C THR A 309 1.90 -13.48 11.21
N LYS A 310 2.65 -14.57 11.38
CA LYS A 310 2.61 -15.68 10.42
C LYS A 310 1.25 -16.37 10.42
N GLN A 311 0.63 -16.56 11.58
CA GLN A 311 -0.73 -17.10 11.68
C GLN A 311 -1.73 -16.20 10.95
N GLY A 312 -1.58 -14.86 11.06
CA GLY A 312 -2.40 -13.91 10.30
C GLY A 312 -2.22 -14.06 8.80
N LEU A 313 -0.98 -14.15 8.29
CA LEU A 313 -0.73 -14.38 6.86
C LEU A 313 -1.33 -15.70 6.36
N ASP A 314 -1.19 -16.77 7.14
CA ASP A 314 -1.73 -18.09 6.79
C ASP A 314 -3.27 -18.10 6.82
N HIS A 315 -3.88 -17.40 7.78
CA HIS A 315 -5.33 -17.22 7.89
C HIS A 315 -5.90 -16.46 6.70
N ASP A 316 -5.33 -15.31 6.37
CA ASP A 316 -5.79 -14.41 5.30
C ASP A 316 -5.55 -15.01 3.89
N ALA A 317 -4.61 -15.95 3.76
CA ALA A 317 -4.46 -16.74 2.54
C ALA A 317 -5.69 -17.61 2.24
N GLY A 318 -6.56 -17.82 3.23
CA GLY A 318 -7.82 -18.54 3.08
C GLY A 318 -7.68 -20.07 3.21
N PRO A 319 -8.82 -20.79 3.28
CA PRO A 319 -8.85 -22.21 3.61
C PRO A 319 -8.46 -23.15 2.45
N ASP A 320 -8.45 -22.69 1.20
CA ASP A 320 -8.07 -23.54 0.04
C ASP A 320 -6.61 -23.30 -0.37
N PRO A 321 -5.67 -24.20 0.01
CA PRO A 321 -4.27 -24.04 -0.31
C PRO A 321 -3.96 -24.16 -1.82
N ARG A 322 -4.91 -24.56 -2.65
CA ARG A 322 -4.74 -24.60 -4.11
C ARG A 322 -5.03 -23.27 -4.77
N HIS A 323 -5.81 -22.42 -4.09
CA HIS A 323 -6.20 -21.10 -4.55
C HIS A 323 -6.10 -20.12 -3.39
N PRO A 324 -4.87 -19.86 -2.88
CA PRO A 324 -4.70 -18.92 -1.77
C PRO A 324 -4.97 -17.49 -2.23
N ASN A 325 -5.56 -16.70 -1.36
CA ASN A 325 -5.58 -15.25 -1.59
C ASN A 325 -4.13 -14.73 -1.59
N PRO A 326 -3.79 -13.78 -2.45
CA PRO A 326 -2.49 -13.13 -2.40
C PRO A 326 -2.39 -12.29 -1.12
N THR A 327 -1.44 -12.60 -0.24
CA THR A 327 -1.20 -11.88 1.02
C THR A 327 0.16 -11.22 1.04
N PHE A 328 0.23 -10.02 1.64
CA PHE A 328 1.45 -9.21 1.71
C PHE A 328 1.65 -8.68 3.12
N LEU A 329 2.84 -8.81 3.67
CA LEU A 329 3.21 -8.23 4.96
C LEU A 329 3.68 -6.78 4.76
N PHE A 330 2.74 -5.84 4.79
CA PHE A 330 2.96 -4.42 4.52
C PHE A 330 3.84 -3.74 5.57
N ALA A 331 3.71 -4.09 6.85
CA ALA A 331 4.51 -3.56 7.94
C ALA A 331 4.83 -4.65 8.95
N TYR A 332 6.02 -4.59 9.55
CA TYR A 332 6.43 -5.52 10.61
C TYR A 332 7.47 -4.89 11.53
N ASN A 333 7.12 -4.75 12.81
CA ASN A 333 8.03 -4.39 13.90
C ASN A 333 7.59 -5.10 15.19
N PRO A 334 8.18 -6.24 15.52
CA PRO A 334 7.73 -7.08 16.64
C PRO A 334 7.95 -6.46 18.03
N LEU A 335 8.80 -5.45 18.16
CA LEU A 335 9.08 -4.80 19.44
C LEU A 335 8.33 -3.48 19.65
N ALA A 336 7.56 -3.04 18.67
CA ALA A 336 6.77 -1.81 18.79
C ALA A 336 5.80 -1.86 19.98
N PHE A 337 5.45 -0.69 20.49
CA PHE A 337 4.43 -0.50 21.53
C PHE A 337 4.69 -1.33 22.80
N GLY A 338 5.95 -1.34 23.26
CA GLY A 338 6.33 -2.10 24.45
C GLY A 338 6.25 -3.62 24.29
N GLY A 339 6.34 -4.12 23.06
CA GLY A 339 6.29 -5.55 22.73
C GLY A 339 4.89 -6.06 22.38
N LYS A 340 3.89 -5.19 22.21
CA LYS A 340 2.60 -5.55 21.62
C LYS A 340 2.72 -5.90 20.13
N GLY A 341 3.76 -5.37 19.45
CA GLY A 341 4.04 -5.55 18.04
C GLY A 341 3.27 -4.59 17.13
N ARG A 342 3.89 -4.27 15.98
CA ARG A 342 3.27 -3.58 14.84
C ARG A 342 3.34 -4.51 13.63
N ALA A 343 2.21 -4.78 13.01
CA ALA A 343 2.17 -5.48 11.74
C ALA A 343 0.92 -5.07 10.95
N ALA A 344 1.02 -5.13 9.63
CA ALA A 344 -0.13 -4.90 8.76
C ALA A 344 -0.09 -5.90 7.60
N ILE A 345 -1.21 -6.57 7.35
CA ILE A 345 -1.35 -7.62 6.33
C ILE A 345 -2.35 -7.14 5.30
N ALA A 346 -1.96 -7.14 4.02
CA ALA A 346 -2.86 -6.88 2.91
C ALA A 346 -3.29 -8.19 2.25
N ILE A 347 -4.60 -8.32 2.00
CA ILE A 347 -5.20 -9.34 1.12
C ILE A 347 -5.47 -8.65 -0.22
N GLY A 348 -4.91 -9.16 -1.30
CA GLY A 348 -4.79 -8.42 -2.57
C GLY A 348 -3.60 -7.46 -2.54
N ASN A 349 -3.17 -6.99 -3.71
CA ASN A 349 -2.04 -6.06 -3.81
C ASN A 349 -2.54 -4.61 -3.94
N PRO A 350 -2.39 -3.75 -2.91
CA PRO A 350 -2.81 -2.35 -2.97
C PRO A 350 -2.14 -1.54 -4.09
N ASP A 351 -0.90 -1.87 -4.51
CA ASP A 351 -0.22 -1.14 -5.59
C ASP A 351 -0.93 -1.28 -6.95
N THR A 352 -1.78 -2.29 -7.12
CA THR A 352 -2.42 -2.64 -8.41
C THR A 352 -3.93 -2.81 -8.32
N ALA A 353 -4.49 -2.90 -7.14
CA ALA A 353 -5.93 -3.01 -6.95
C ALA A 353 -6.61 -1.67 -7.30
N LYS A 354 -7.81 -1.72 -7.88
CA LYS A 354 -8.57 -0.49 -8.18
C LYS A 354 -9.03 0.22 -6.91
N ASN A 355 -9.33 -0.56 -5.88
CA ASN A 355 -9.80 -0.06 -4.60
C ASN A 355 -8.91 -0.61 -3.47
N THR A 356 -8.67 0.19 -2.45
CA THR A 356 -7.94 -0.23 -1.23
C THR A 356 -8.72 0.16 0.02
N ALA A 357 -9.01 -0.83 0.86
CA ALA A 357 -9.65 -0.66 2.15
C ALA A 357 -8.62 -0.86 3.28
N VAL A 358 -8.55 0.05 4.25
CA VAL A 358 -7.64 -0.03 5.40
C VAL A 358 -8.46 -0.16 6.67
N ILE A 359 -8.35 -1.29 7.37
CA ILE A 359 -9.09 -1.57 8.62
C ILE A 359 -8.21 -1.23 9.82
N VAL A 360 -8.72 -0.34 10.68
CA VAL A 360 -8.07 0.12 11.92
C VAL A 360 -8.87 -0.40 13.13
N PRO A 361 -8.31 -1.32 13.92
CA PRO A 361 -9.03 -1.92 15.05
C PRO A 361 -9.11 -0.99 16.25
N GLY A 362 -10.01 -1.34 17.18
CA GLY A 362 -10.20 -0.63 18.44
C GLY A 362 -9.42 -1.19 19.62
N THR A 363 -9.99 -0.95 20.80
CA THR A 363 -9.47 -1.40 22.11
C THR A 363 -9.26 -2.92 22.16
N SER A 364 -8.30 -3.36 22.93
CA SER A 364 -7.89 -4.77 23.13
C SER A 364 -7.17 -5.42 21.96
N SER A 365 -6.92 -4.67 20.86
CA SER A 365 -6.24 -5.18 19.68
C SER A 365 -4.72 -5.05 19.79
N SER A 366 -4.00 -6.09 19.40
CA SER A 366 -2.55 -6.08 19.26
C SER A 366 -2.08 -7.26 18.41
N VAL A 367 -0.86 -7.19 17.85
CA VAL A 367 -0.24 -8.33 17.17
C VAL A 367 -0.07 -9.47 18.16
N LYS A 368 0.48 -9.20 19.34
CA LYS A 368 0.69 -10.18 20.42
C LYS A 368 -0.60 -10.87 20.87
N GLY A 369 -1.72 -10.15 20.86
CA GLY A 369 -3.04 -10.66 21.23
C GLY A 369 -3.74 -11.46 20.13
N GLY A 370 -3.13 -11.60 18.95
CA GLY A 370 -3.69 -12.42 17.87
C GLY A 370 -4.72 -11.71 16.97
N TRP A 371 -4.89 -10.39 17.07
CA TRP A 371 -5.92 -9.68 16.29
C TRP A 371 -5.84 -9.94 14.78
N LEU A 372 -4.64 -10.20 14.23
CA LEU A 372 -4.45 -10.47 12.79
C LEU A 372 -5.04 -11.82 12.32
N HIS A 373 -5.41 -12.72 13.22
CA HIS A 373 -6.02 -14.01 12.85
C HIS A 373 -7.26 -14.37 13.68
N ASP A 374 -7.39 -13.80 14.91
CA ASP A 374 -8.54 -14.05 15.79
C ASP A 374 -9.57 -12.88 15.74
N GLY A 375 -9.32 -11.85 14.93
CA GLY A 375 -10.12 -10.63 14.84
C GLY A 375 -11.42 -10.82 14.06
N HIS A 376 -12.18 -11.86 14.32
CA HIS A 376 -13.52 -12.12 13.78
C HIS A 376 -13.59 -12.17 12.23
N ASP A 377 -12.50 -12.51 11.56
CA ASP A 377 -12.39 -12.55 10.09
C ASP A 377 -12.65 -11.19 9.39
N ASP A 378 -12.51 -10.07 10.07
CA ASP A 378 -12.90 -8.74 9.59
C ASP A 378 -12.33 -8.43 8.20
N SER A 379 -11.00 -8.60 8.02
CA SER A 379 -10.33 -8.33 6.75
C SER A 379 -10.71 -9.32 5.65
N LEU A 380 -10.82 -10.60 5.99
CA LEU A 380 -11.16 -11.64 5.03
C LEU A 380 -12.61 -11.51 4.56
N ASN A 381 -13.55 -11.22 5.49
CA ASN A 381 -14.96 -11.02 5.16
C ASN A 381 -15.13 -9.78 4.27
N LEU A 382 -14.49 -8.66 4.61
CA LEU A 382 -14.57 -7.45 3.79
C LEU A 382 -13.94 -7.67 2.41
N TYR A 383 -12.77 -8.32 2.34
CA TYR A 383 -12.12 -8.65 1.06
C TYR A 383 -13.03 -9.47 0.15
N GLN A 384 -13.66 -10.50 0.69
CA GLN A 384 -14.55 -11.36 -0.08
C GLN A 384 -15.80 -10.62 -0.54
N GLN A 385 -16.44 -9.86 0.34
CA GLN A 385 -17.69 -9.14 0.02
C GLN A 385 -17.43 -7.98 -0.95
N ALA A 386 -16.38 -7.18 -0.77
CA ALA A 386 -16.05 -6.10 -1.69
C ALA A 386 -15.72 -6.60 -3.11
N ASN A 387 -15.01 -7.74 -3.22
CA ASN A 387 -14.73 -8.35 -4.53
C ASN A 387 -15.93 -9.11 -5.13
N LEU A 388 -16.95 -9.43 -4.33
CA LEU A 388 -18.25 -9.89 -4.84
C LEU A 388 -19.09 -8.70 -5.33
N ALA A 389 -19.07 -7.57 -4.61
CA ALA A 389 -19.77 -6.36 -4.99
C ALA A 389 -19.28 -5.82 -6.35
N ASP A 390 -17.97 -5.78 -6.59
CA ASP A 390 -17.41 -5.43 -7.90
C ASP A 390 -16.26 -6.35 -8.34
N PRO A 391 -16.57 -7.45 -9.05
CA PRO A 391 -15.56 -8.38 -9.54
C PRO A 391 -14.64 -7.80 -10.62
N ASN A 392 -15.03 -6.71 -11.27
CA ASN A 392 -14.27 -6.10 -12.38
C ASN A 392 -13.22 -5.10 -11.88
N ASN A 393 -13.42 -4.53 -10.70
CA ASN A 393 -12.53 -3.57 -10.08
C ASN A 393 -12.06 -4.09 -8.72
N PRO A 394 -10.98 -4.90 -8.67
CA PRO A 394 -10.57 -5.59 -7.46
C PRO A 394 -10.31 -4.64 -6.29
N THR A 395 -10.74 -5.04 -5.11
CA THR A 395 -10.47 -4.36 -3.84
C THR A 395 -9.41 -5.13 -3.07
N ALA A 396 -8.33 -4.45 -2.66
CA ALA A 396 -7.37 -4.95 -1.68
C ALA A 396 -7.80 -4.51 -0.28
N VAL A 397 -7.58 -5.34 0.74
CA VAL A 397 -7.91 -5.01 2.13
C VAL A 397 -6.68 -5.13 3.00
N LEU A 398 -6.32 -4.06 3.71
CA LEU A 398 -5.20 -3.98 4.65
C LEU A 398 -5.71 -4.04 6.09
N ALA A 399 -5.44 -5.14 6.80
CA ALA A 399 -5.59 -5.23 8.25
C ALA A 399 -4.43 -4.49 8.93
N TRP A 400 -4.68 -3.29 9.47
CA TRP A 400 -3.63 -2.41 9.97
C TRP A 400 -3.56 -2.37 11.49
N MET A 401 -2.58 -3.07 12.10
CA MET A 401 -2.26 -2.97 13.53
C MET A 401 -0.99 -2.13 13.72
N GLY A 402 -1.13 -0.82 13.52
CA GLY A 402 -0.02 0.11 13.45
C GLY A 402 0.08 1.12 14.60
N TYR A 403 -0.70 0.96 15.69
CA TYR A 403 -0.69 1.87 16.82
C TYR A 403 -0.80 1.15 18.17
N ASP A 404 -0.54 1.87 19.28
CA ASP A 404 -0.72 1.36 20.65
C ASP A 404 -2.19 1.47 21.07
N ALA A 405 -3.03 0.54 20.63
CA ALA A 405 -4.42 0.52 21.05
C ALA A 405 -4.54 0.34 22.60
N PRO A 406 -5.58 0.93 23.24
CA PRO A 406 -5.85 0.67 24.67
C PRO A 406 -5.93 -0.83 24.96
N ASN A 407 -5.41 -1.28 26.12
CA ASN A 407 -5.29 -2.71 26.43
C ASN A 407 -6.63 -3.40 26.59
N ASP A 408 -7.58 -2.75 27.24
CA ASP A 408 -8.93 -3.21 27.52
C ASP A 408 -9.83 -2.04 27.92
N PHE A 409 -11.09 -2.30 28.21
CA PHE A 409 -12.05 -1.29 28.65
C PHE A 409 -11.76 -0.73 30.08
N GLN A 410 -10.82 -1.29 30.81
CA GLN A 410 -10.35 -0.79 32.11
C GLN A 410 -9.08 0.06 31.98
N ASP A 411 -8.47 0.10 30.81
CA ASP A 411 -7.31 0.96 30.53
C ASP A 411 -7.74 2.45 30.60
N PRO A 412 -7.22 3.24 31.57
CA PRO A 412 -7.63 4.64 31.70
C PRO A 412 -7.33 5.50 30.48
N ARG A 413 -6.44 5.04 29.60
CA ARG A 413 -6.09 5.73 28.35
C ARG A 413 -7.20 5.68 27.31
N ILE A 414 -8.19 4.78 27.47
CA ILE A 414 -9.37 4.71 26.58
C ILE A 414 -10.23 5.98 26.66
N ALA A 415 -10.20 6.68 27.81
CA ALA A 415 -10.94 7.92 28.02
C ALA A 415 -10.21 9.15 27.47
N THR A 416 -9.05 8.97 26.82
CA THR A 416 -8.25 10.08 26.27
C THR A 416 -7.93 9.83 24.80
N PRO A 417 -7.92 10.88 23.96
CA PRO A 417 -7.61 10.74 22.53
C PRO A 417 -6.10 10.67 22.23
N MET A 418 -5.23 10.64 23.23
CA MET A 418 -3.77 10.73 23.00
C MET A 418 -3.24 9.57 22.14
N LEU A 419 -3.70 8.33 22.39
CA LEU A 419 -3.31 7.16 21.62
C LEU A 419 -3.89 7.22 20.19
N ALA A 420 -5.13 7.71 20.05
CA ALA A 420 -5.77 7.92 18.76
C ALA A 420 -5.00 8.97 17.91
N ARG A 421 -4.62 10.09 18.50
CA ARG A 421 -3.83 11.13 17.82
C ARG A 421 -2.47 10.62 17.33
N THR A 422 -1.74 9.88 18.20
CA THR A 422 -0.44 9.29 17.82
C THR A 422 -0.62 8.20 16.75
N GLY A 423 -1.66 7.36 16.90
CA GLY A 423 -2.03 6.35 15.93
C GLY A 423 -2.43 6.96 14.58
N GLY A 424 -3.19 8.05 14.61
CA GLY A 424 -3.62 8.79 13.43
C GLY A 424 -2.46 9.32 12.59
N GLN A 425 -1.40 9.84 13.23
CA GLN A 425 -0.19 10.26 12.51
C GLN A 425 0.50 9.09 11.80
N ALA A 426 0.61 7.94 12.46
CA ALA A 426 1.21 6.75 11.87
C ALA A 426 0.35 6.19 10.73
N LEU A 427 -0.98 6.19 10.89
CA LEU A 427 -1.94 5.76 9.87
C LEU A 427 -1.85 6.64 8.63
N ALA A 428 -1.84 7.96 8.79
CA ALA A 428 -1.72 8.90 7.68
C ALA A 428 -0.43 8.68 6.86
N GLN A 429 0.69 8.42 7.54
CA GLN A 429 1.95 8.11 6.86
C GLN A 429 1.88 6.80 6.05
N ASP A 430 1.28 5.76 6.62
CA ASP A 430 1.17 4.46 5.95
C ASP A 430 0.19 4.53 4.76
N VAL A 431 -0.95 5.20 4.90
CA VAL A 431 -1.93 5.39 3.81
C VAL A 431 -1.35 6.25 2.69
N ASN A 432 -0.64 7.35 3.01
CA ASN A 432 0.08 8.15 2.02
C ASN A 432 1.17 7.32 1.32
N GLY A 433 1.75 6.33 2.01
CA GLY A 433 2.66 5.35 1.42
C GLY A 433 2.02 4.50 0.35
N LEU A 434 0.80 4.01 0.59
CA LEU A 434 0.00 3.27 -0.39
C LEU A 434 -0.36 4.15 -1.59
N TRP A 435 -0.85 5.36 -1.33
CA TRP A 435 -1.18 6.34 -2.37
C TRP A 435 -0.01 6.65 -3.31
N ALA A 436 1.20 6.79 -2.75
CA ALA A 436 2.40 7.09 -3.52
C ALA A 436 2.88 5.92 -4.40
N THR A 437 2.56 4.67 -4.05
CA THR A 437 3.04 3.47 -4.78
C THR A 437 2.03 2.91 -5.76
N HIS A 438 0.78 3.38 -5.73
CA HIS A 438 -0.28 2.89 -6.60
C HIS A 438 0.04 3.11 -8.08
N LEU A 439 -0.11 2.05 -8.89
CA LEU A 439 0.19 2.06 -10.31
C LEU A 439 -1.06 2.40 -11.14
N GLY A 440 -0.98 3.48 -11.92
CA GLY A 440 -2.00 3.80 -12.94
C GLY A 440 -2.92 4.98 -12.63
N GLY A 441 -2.87 5.55 -11.44
CA GLY A 441 -3.70 6.69 -11.02
C GLY A 441 -5.19 6.34 -10.87
N GLY A 442 -5.93 7.13 -10.10
CA GLY A 442 -7.36 6.94 -9.88
C GLY A 442 -7.70 5.76 -8.95
N GLU A 443 -6.83 5.48 -7.98
CA GLU A 443 -7.13 4.60 -6.85
C GLU A 443 -8.30 5.18 -6.03
N HIS A 444 -9.14 4.28 -5.51
CA HIS A 444 -10.15 4.63 -4.50
C HIS A 444 -9.72 4.03 -3.16
N VAL A 445 -9.43 4.88 -2.20
CA VAL A 445 -8.99 4.47 -0.85
C VAL A 445 -10.09 4.76 0.17
N THR A 446 -10.46 3.72 0.92
CA THR A 446 -11.39 3.83 2.05
C THR A 446 -10.67 3.44 3.34
N VAL A 447 -10.76 4.28 4.37
CA VAL A 447 -10.17 3.98 5.68
C VAL A 447 -11.29 3.72 6.69
N LEU A 448 -11.30 2.50 7.25
CA LEU A 448 -12.33 2.03 8.16
C LEU A 448 -11.78 1.96 9.60
N GLY A 449 -12.46 2.62 10.53
CA GLY A 449 -12.16 2.53 11.95
C GLY A 449 -13.27 1.78 12.69
N HIS A 450 -12.89 0.92 13.63
CA HIS A 450 -13.82 0.27 14.53
C HIS A 450 -13.55 0.68 15.98
N SER A 451 -14.59 1.02 16.72
CA SER A 451 -14.47 1.39 18.14
C SER A 451 -13.49 2.58 18.33
N TYR A 452 -12.52 2.50 19.23
CA TYR A 452 -11.44 3.47 19.42
C TYR A 452 -10.63 3.72 18.11
N GLY A 453 -10.59 2.75 17.21
CA GLY A 453 -10.00 2.89 15.88
C GLY A 453 -10.72 3.93 15.03
N SER A 454 -12.02 4.17 15.22
CA SER A 454 -12.77 5.23 14.54
C SER A 454 -12.28 6.62 14.93
N THR A 455 -11.99 6.85 16.22
CA THR A 455 -11.34 8.09 16.68
C THR A 455 -9.94 8.23 16.07
N THR A 456 -9.17 7.12 15.98
CA THR A 456 -7.84 7.11 15.36
C THR A 456 -7.90 7.48 13.87
N VAL A 457 -8.90 6.97 13.14
CA VAL A 457 -9.14 7.33 11.73
C VAL A 457 -9.52 8.80 11.59
N ALA A 458 -10.45 9.28 12.41
CA ALA A 458 -10.86 10.69 12.39
C ALA A 458 -9.67 11.63 12.65
N ASP A 459 -8.81 11.29 13.61
CA ASP A 459 -7.61 12.06 13.93
C ASP A 459 -6.55 11.99 12.81
N ALA A 460 -6.42 10.86 12.11
CA ALA A 460 -5.53 10.72 10.96
C ALA A 460 -5.89 11.71 9.85
N PHE A 461 -7.17 11.84 9.55
CA PHE A 461 -7.65 12.81 8.57
C PHE A 461 -7.48 14.26 9.04
N ALA A 462 -7.92 14.56 10.27
CA ALA A 462 -7.96 15.93 10.77
C ALA A 462 -6.58 16.58 10.96
N GLN A 463 -5.54 15.80 11.28
CA GLN A 463 -4.21 16.34 11.57
C GLN A 463 -3.14 15.98 10.54
N GLY A 464 -3.36 14.99 9.67
CA GLY A 464 -2.28 14.30 8.99
C GLY A 464 -2.10 14.59 7.51
N GLY A 465 -3.04 15.25 6.84
CA GLY A 465 -3.00 15.37 5.38
C GLY A 465 -3.00 13.98 4.71
N MET A 466 -3.82 13.07 5.21
CA MET A 466 -3.96 11.72 4.68
C MET A 466 -4.77 11.76 3.37
N HIS A 467 -4.25 11.12 2.33
CA HIS A 467 -4.92 10.98 1.05
C HIS A 467 -5.80 9.72 1.06
N ALA A 468 -7.11 9.93 1.14
CA ALA A 468 -8.10 8.87 0.97
C ALA A 468 -9.44 9.48 0.54
N ASN A 469 -10.29 8.68 -0.13
CA ASN A 469 -11.57 9.13 -0.66
C ASN A 469 -12.66 9.06 0.42
N ASP A 470 -12.78 7.93 1.10
CA ASP A 470 -13.85 7.70 2.07
C ASP A 470 -13.32 7.34 3.45
N ALA A 471 -14.07 7.72 4.47
CA ALA A 471 -13.89 7.27 5.84
C ALA A 471 -15.12 6.48 6.29
N VAL A 472 -14.95 5.33 6.94
CA VAL A 472 -16.03 4.56 7.57
C VAL A 472 -15.75 4.45 9.07
N LEU A 473 -16.68 4.90 9.88
CA LEU A 473 -16.59 4.88 11.34
C LEU A 473 -17.64 3.91 11.89
N LEU A 474 -17.16 2.83 12.54
CA LEU A 474 -18.01 1.77 13.08
C LEU A 474 -18.00 1.80 14.60
N GLY A 475 -19.18 1.83 15.23
CA GLY A 475 -19.31 1.87 16.68
C GLY A 475 -18.44 2.94 17.33
N CYS A 476 -18.47 4.16 16.77
CA CYS A 476 -17.55 5.23 17.09
C CYS A 476 -17.83 5.86 18.46
N PRO A 477 -16.86 5.88 19.40
CA PRO A 477 -17.05 6.51 20.72
C PRO A 477 -16.97 8.04 20.69
N GLY A 478 -16.73 8.63 19.51
CA GLY A 478 -16.60 10.07 19.28
C GLY A 478 -15.38 10.43 18.45
N THR A 479 -15.39 11.62 17.86
CA THR A 479 -14.30 12.18 17.05
C THR A 479 -13.72 13.42 17.72
N ASP A 480 -12.45 13.33 18.11
CA ASP A 480 -11.77 14.35 18.92
C ASP A 480 -11.39 15.60 18.10
N LEU A 481 -10.53 15.45 17.11
CA LEU A 481 -10.05 16.57 16.29
C LEU A 481 -11.03 16.93 15.18
N ALA A 482 -11.74 15.97 14.64
CA ALA A 482 -12.72 16.19 13.60
C ALA A 482 -14.09 16.54 14.21
N GLN A 483 -14.48 17.82 14.18
CA GLN A 483 -15.75 18.29 14.72
C GLN A 483 -16.96 18.09 13.78
N ASN A 484 -16.71 17.78 12.53
CA ASN A 484 -17.68 17.52 11.47
C ASN A 484 -17.03 16.82 10.29
N ALA A 485 -17.81 16.32 9.33
CA ALA A 485 -17.32 15.60 8.16
C ALA A 485 -16.35 16.43 7.30
N ALA A 486 -16.50 17.75 7.24
CA ALA A 486 -15.61 18.61 6.46
C ALA A 486 -14.18 18.65 7.05
N SER A 487 -14.01 18.34 8.34
CA SER A 487 -12.71 18.28 9.01
C SER A 487 -11.83 17.09 8.56
N PHE A 488 -12.41 16.15 7.83
CA PHE A 488 -11.67 15.00 7.26
C PHE A 488 -10.85 15.37 6.02
N HIS A 489 -11.21 16.43 5.32
CA HIS A 489 -10.52 16.88 4.09
C HIS A 489 -10.35 15.75 3.05
N LEU A 490 -11.39 14.95 2.85
CA LEU A 490 -11.40 13.80 1.95
C LEU A 490 -11.13 14.18 0.48
N ASP A 491 -10.52 13.29 -0.27
CA ASP A 491 -10.26 13.45 -1.70
C ASP A 491 -11.51 13.11 -2.55
N GLY A 492 -12.62 13.80 -2.29
CA GLY A 492 -13.86 13.77 -3.09
C GLY A 492 -14.92 12.77 -2.65
N GLY A 493 -14.76 12.10 -1.51
CA GLY A 493 -15.71 11.11 -0.98
C GLY A 493 -16.52 11.59 0.23
N HIS A 494 -16.93 10.65 1.09
CA HIS A 494 -17.82 10.89 2.21
C HIS A 494 -17.28 10.27 3.52
N VAL A 495 -17.78 10.83 4.64
CA VAL A 495 -17.67 10.19 5.95
C VAL A 495 -18.91 9.35 6.17
N TYR A 496 -18.76 8.04 6.16
CA TYR A 496 -19.81 7.07 6.42
C TYR A 496 -19.77 6.64 7.90
N VAL A 497 -20.95 6.40 8.49
CA VAL A 497 -21.07 5.99 9.89
C VAL A 497 -21.97 4.76 9.99
N GLY A 498 -21.41 3.65 10.45
CA GLY A 498 -22.13 2.43 10.80
C GLY A 498 -22.20 2.28 12.31
N ASP A 499 -23.34 2.57 12.90
CA ASP A 499 -23.49 2.57 14.35
C ASP A 499 -24.85 1.97 14.71
N ALA A 500 -24.81 0.75 15.25
CA ALA A 500 -26.01 0.05 15.69
C ALA A 500 -26.68 0.81 16.85
N SER A 501 -27.99 0.92 16.83
CA SER A 501 -28.74 1.68 17.82
C SER A 501 -28.59 1.13 19.24
N THR A 502 -28.22 -0.13 19.37
CA THR A 502 -28.02 -0.86 20.64
C THR A 502 -26.55 -1.01 21.03
N ASP A 503 -25.62 -0.48 20.23
CA ASP A 503 -24.18 -0.47 20.56
C ASP A 503 -23.89 0.54 21.68
N PRO A 504 -23.44 0.09 22.87
CA PRO A 504 -23.17 1.00 23.99
C PRO A 504 -22.01 1.96 23.73
N VAL A 505 -21.08 1.62 22.82
CA VAL A 505 -19.88 2.44 22.52
C VAL A 505 -20.26 3.65 21.69
N GLY A 506 -21.09 3.50 20.67
CA GLY A 506 -21.59 4.59 19.87
C GLY A 506 -22.44 5.62 20.65
N MET A 507 -22.92 5.24 21.82
CA MET A 507 -23.67 6.13 22.72
C MET A 507 -22.75 6.98 23.64
N ILE A 508 -21.43 6.75 23.66
CA ILE A 508 -20.51 7.45 24.57
C ILE A 508 -20.23 8.87 24.11
N GLY A 509 -20.25 9.14 22.80
CA GLY A 509 -19.78 10.38 22.19
C GLY A 509 -20.40 11.69 22.69
N GLU A 510 -21.62 11.66 23.22
CA GLU A 510 -22.31 12.87 23.69
C GLU A 510 -22.73 12.86 25.18
N SER A 511 -22.56 11.76 25.91
CA SER A 511 -23.09 11.69 27.27
C SER A 511 -21.99 11.63 28.33
N VAL A 512 -21.61 12.80 28.87
CA VAL A 512 -20.89 12.92 30.15
C VAL A 512 -21.58 12.12 31.26
N GLY A 513 -22.89 11.89 31.17
CA GLY A 513 -23.67 11.11 32.12
C GLY A 513 -23.53 9.59 31.96
N LEU A 514 -23.35 9.07 30.76
CA LEU A 514 -23.22 7.62 30.51
C LEU A 514 -21.78 7.13 30.77
N SER A 515 -20.77 7.91 30.40
CA SER A 515 -19.38 7.62 30.75
C SER A 515 -19.17 7.51 32.27
N ARG A 516 -19.83 8.39 33.07
CA ARG A 516 -19.85 8.28 34.53
C ARG A 516 -20.55 7.01 35.02
N ARG A 517 -21.63 6.58 34.36
CA ARG A 517 -22.35 5.36 34.74
C ARG A 517 -21.62 4.07 34.38
N LEU A 518 -20.89 4.06 33.25
CA LEU A 518 -20.17 2.86 32.80
C LEU A 518 -18.80 2.71 33.48
N PHE A 519 -18.15 3.81 33.81
CA PHE A 519 -16.76 3.81 34.33
C PHE A 519 -16.63 4.34 35.77
N GLY A 520 -17.73 4.76 36.44
CA GLY A 520 -17.77 5.21 37.83
C GLY A 520 -17.34 6.66 38.04
N ASP A 521 -17.93 7.30 39.07
CA ASP A 521 -17.68 8.71 39.41
C ASP A 521 -16.22 9.02 39.83
N ASP A 522 -15.46 8.01 40.27
CA ASP A 522 -14.12 8.20 40.83
C ASP A 522 -13.00 8.28 39.77
N LEU A 523 -13.15 7.68 38.59
CA LEU A 523 -12.10 7.71 37.55
C LEU A 523 -12.23 8.88 36.59
N GLY A 524 -13.43 9.35 36.30
CA GLY A 524 -13.67 10.40 35.29
C GLY A 524 -13.42 11.82 35.80
N GLY A 525 -13.60 12.06 37.10
CA GLY A 525 -13.55 13.41 37.69
C GLY A 525 -12.19 13.88 38.23
N GLN A 526 -11.31 12.96 38.62
CA GLN A 526 -10.05 13.30 39.27
C GLN A 526 -8.82 13.36 38.35
N LEU A 527 -8.85 12.70 37.19
CA LEU A 527 -7.65 12.60 36.34
C LEU A 527 -7.52 13.70 35.29
N LEU A 528 -8.55 14.41 34.88
CA LEU A 528 -8.49 15.12 33.59
C LEU A 528 -8.89 16.60 33.58
N GLY A 529 -9.49 17.19 34.58
CA GLY A 529 -9.76 18.64 34.60
C GLY A 529 -10.40 19.27 33.35
N THR A 530 -10.80 18.45 32.37
CA THR A 530 -11.45 18.78 31.10
C THR A 530 -12.45 17.68 30.74
N ASP A 531 -13.51 18.00 30.02
CA ASP A 531 -14.62 17.10 29.71
C ASP A 531 -14.15 15.70 29.30
N PRO A 532 -14.57 14.63 30.00
CA PRO A 532 -14.23 13.27 29.65
C PRO A 532 -15.11 12.84 28.46
N GLY A 533 -14.46 12.59 27.33
CA GLY A 533 -15.11 12.08 26.12
C GLY A 533 -14.13 12.06 24.95
N LEU A 534 -14.40 11.20 23.97
CA LEU A 534 -13.62 11.12 22.76
C LEU A 534 -14.12 12.09 21.66
N GLY A 535 -14.89 13.11 22.04
CA GLY A 535 -15.32 14.18 21.15
C GLY A 535 -16.76 14.05 20.64
N THR A 536 -17.01 14.50 19.41
CA THR A 536 -18.35 14.64 18.82
C THR A 536 -18.85 13.30 18.27
N ASP A 537 -20.16 13.02 18.45
CA ASP A 537 -20.83 11.86 17.83
C ASP A 537 -20.95 12.05 16.30
N PRO A 538 -20.28 11.21 15.48
CA PRO A 538 -20.36 11.36 14.03
C PRO A 538 -21.69 10.87 13.43
N ALA A 539 -22.53 10.15 14.17
CA ALA A 539 -23.87 9.74 13.76
C ALA A 539 -24.94 10.80 14.01
N ALA A 540 -24.60 11.92 14.67
CA ALA A 540 -25.54 12.95 15.06
C ALA A 540 -25.85 13.95 13.94
N ASP A 541 -27.05 14.55 14.00
CA ASP A 541 -27.48 15.65 13.14
C ASP A 541 -26.46 16.80 13.15
N GLY A 542 -26.15 17.30 11.95
CA GLY A 542 -25.23 18.43 11.77
C GLY A 542 -23.75 18.06 11.70
N TYR A 543 -23.37 16.80 11.88
CA TYR A 543 -21.99 16.35 11.64
C TYR A 543 -21.65 16.36 10.13
N GLY A 544 -22.61 16.07 9.27
CA GLY A 544 -22.43 16.03 7.81
C GLY A 544 -21.96 14.68 7.28
N SER A 545 -22.04 13.63 8.07
CA SER A 545 -21.80 12.23 7.69
C SER A 545 -23.01 11.60 7.01
N VAL A 546 -22.76 10.47 6.34
CA VAL A 546 -23.78 9.56 5.79
C VAL A 546 -23.89 8.36 6.73
N ARG A 547 -24.99 8.26 7.46
CA ARG A 547 -25.23 7.10 8.32
C ARG A 547 -25.87 5.97 7.50
N PHE A 548 -25.31 4.79 7.57
CA PHE A 548 -25.85 3.58 6.97
C PHE A 548 -26.38 2.59 8.00
N ARG A 549 -27.23 1.67 7.57
CA ARG A 549 -27.82 0.65 8.42
C ARG A 549 -26.75 -0.33 8.89
N ALA A 550 -26.68 -0.51 10.22
CA ALA A 550 -25.65 -1.33 10.84
C ALA A 550 -26.18 -2.18 12.01
N GLU A 551 -27.52 -2.37 12.08
CA GLU A 551 -28.10 -3.21 13.12
C GLU A 551 -27.64 -4.67 12.99
N VAL A 552 -27.29 -5.29 14.10
CA VAL A 552 -26.71 -6.63 14.14
C VAL A 552 -27.80 -7.67 14.47
N PRO A 553 -27.97 -8.73 13.67
CA PRO A 553 -28.96 -9.78 13.95
C PRO A 553 -28.64 -10.54 15.24
N GLY A 554 -29.68 -10.86 16.02
CA GLY A 554 -29.57 -11.72 17.21
C GLY A 554 -29.28 -11.01 18.52
N SER A 555 -29.29 -9.67 18.52
CA SER A 555 -29.15 -8.85 19.72
C SER A 555 -30.50 -8.58 20.38
N ASP A 556 -30.53 -8.71 21.71
CA ASP A 556 -31.67 -8.33 22.58
C ASP A 556 -31.23 -7.18 23.50
N GLY A 557 -31.48 -5.92 23.07
CA GLY A 557 -31.19 -4.72 23.87
C GLY A 557 -29.69 -4.31 23.84
N ILE A 558 -29.33 -3.32 24.65
CA ILE A 558 -27.99 -2.76 24.72
C ILE A 558 -26.99 -3.81 25.21
N ASN A 559 -26.04 -4.21 24.40
CA ASN A 559 -24.99 -5.15 24.76
C ASN A 559 -23.75 -5.03 23.87
N ALA A 560 -22.64 -5.64 24.31
CA ALA A 560 -21.37 -5.61 23.57
C ALA A 560 -21.36 -6.51 22.31
N HIS A 561 -22.38 -7.32 22.08
CA HIS A 561 -22.50 -8.16 20.90
C HIS A 561 -22.51 -7.32 19.63
N ASP A 562 -23.35 -6.28 19.58
CA ASP A 562 -23.50 -5.44 18.39
C ASP A 562 -22.20 -4.71 18.07
N HIS A 563 -21.50 -4.25 19.11
CA HIS A 563 -20.20 -3.60 18.96
C HIS A 563 -19.14 -4.49 18.28
N SER A 564 -19.25 -5.80 18.38
CA SER A 564 -18.23 -6.74 17.90
C SER A 564 -18.57 -7.41 16.57
N HIS A 565 -19.74 -7.15 15.96
CA HIS A 565 -20.25 -7.95 14.84
C HIS A 565 -20.52 -7.19 13.55
N TYR A 566 -19.99 -5.99 13.38
CA TYR A 566 -20.17 -5.19 12.15
C TYR A 566 -19.64 -5.89 10.88
N TYR A 567 -18.54 -6.64 10.99
CA TYR A 567 -17.94 -7.38 9.88
C TYR A 567 -18.50 -8.80 9.68
N HIS A 568 -19.58 -9.16 10.40
CA HIS A 568 -20.15 -10.50 10.32
C HIS A 568 -20.85 -10.70 8.98
N ARG A 569 -20.66 -11.88 8.37
CA ARG A 569 -21.33 -12.22 7.10
C ARG A 569 -22.85 -12.20 7.27
N GLY A 570 -23.52 -11.56 6.31
CA GLY A 570 -24.96 -11.37 6.35
C GLY A 570 -25.42 -10.19 7.21
N SER A 571 -24.50 -9.39 7.78
CA SER A 571 -24.86 -8.13 8.43
C SER A 571 -25.08 -7.01 7.42
N GLU A 572 -25.97 -6.08 7.75
CA GLU A 572 -26.18 -4.84 6.96
C GLU A 572 -24.92 -4.01 6.89
N ALA A 573 -24.10 -3.99 7.95
CA ALA A 573 -22.86 -3.24 8.01
C ALA A 573 -21.82 -3.76 7.02
N LEU A 574 -21.59 -5.07 6.95
CA LEU A 574 -20.63 -5.65 6.02
C LEU A 574 -21.02 -5.42 4.56
N HIS A 575 -22.32 -5.56 4.25
CA HIS A 575 -22.85 -5.27 2.92
C HIS A 575 -22.58 -3.81 2.52
N SER A 576 -22.98 -2.84 3.36
CA SER A 576 -22.73 -1.43 3.10
C SER A 576 -21.23 -1.09 2.99
N MET A 577 -20.40 -1.68 3.83
CA MET A 577 -18.95 -1.51 3.74
C MET A 577 -18.38 -2.08 2.44
N ALA A 578 -18.90 -3.20 1.94
CA ALA A 578 -18.47 -3.77 0.67
C ALA A 578 -18.74 -2.82 -0.49
N ASP A 579 -19.93 -2.20 -0.53
CA ASP A 579 -20.27 -1.20 -1.54
C ASP A 579 -19.39 0.05 -1.43
N ILE A 580 -19.20 0.60 -0.23
CA ILE A 580 -18.34 1.77 -0.02
C ILE A 580 -16.91 1.47 -0.47
N THR A 581 -16.34 0.35 -0.04
CA THR A 581 -14.94 0.02 -0.30
C THR A 581 -14.66 -0.40 -1.74
N SER A 582 -15.68 -0.83 -2.48
CA SER A 582 -15.60 -1.09 -3.92
C SER A 582 -15.89 0.15 -4.79
N GLY A 583 -16.10 1.34 -4.16
CA GLY A 583 -16.34 2.60 -4.86
C GLY A 583 -17.81 2.86 -5.20
N HIS A 584 -18.73 2.07 -4.65
CA HIS A 584 -20.18 2.15 -4.91
C HIS A 584 -20.97 2.70 -3.71
N GLY A 585 -20.35 3.50 -2.84
CA GLY A 585 -21.01 4.03 -1.64
C GLY A 585 -22.27 4.87 -1.92
N ASN A 586 -22.43 5.41 -3.13
CA ASN A 586 -23.64 6.09 -3.57
C ASN A 586 -24.83 5.13 -3.81
N ALA A 587 -24.61 3.83 -3.95
CA ALA A 587 -25.67 2.83 -4.10
C ALA A 587 -26.48 2.62 -2.82
N LEU A 588 -25.94 2.95 -1.66
CA LEU A 588 -26.59 2.79 -0.37
C LEU A 588 -27.98 3.45 -0.30
N GLU A 589 -28.19 4.57 -1.01
CA GLU A 589 -29.48 5.23 -1.07
C GLU A 589 -30.50 4.41 -1.88
N SER A 590 -30.11 3.94 -3.08
CA SER A 590 -31.00 3.14 -3.95
C SER A 590 -31.36 1.79 -3.32
N ASP A 591 -30.45 1.22 -2.57
CA ASP A 591 -30.58 -0.10 -1.95
C ASP A 591 -31.30 -0.03 -0.59
N GLY A 592 -31.65 1.19 -0.17
CA GLY A 592 -32.35 1.44 1.08
C GLY A 592 -31.51 1.11 2.32
N MET A 593 -30.20 1.24 2.19
CA MET A 593 -29.23 1.00 3.26
C MET A 593 -28.86 2.25 4.06
N LEU A 594 -29.46 3.41 3.75
CA LEU A 594 -29.29 4.59 4.58
C LEU A 594 -30.06 4.47 5.89
N ALA A 595 -29.45 4.97 6.97
CA ALA A 595 -30.05 5.11 8.28
C ALA A 595 -30.27 6.58 8.63
N GLN A 596 -31.22 6.86 9.53
CA GLN A 596 -31.45 8.22 10.00
C GLN A 596 -30.37 8.65 10.99
N LEU A 597 -29.96 9.92 10.90
CA LEU A 597 -29.03 10.50 11.87
C LEU A 597 -29.68 10.61 13.26
N ARG A 598 -28.88 10.53 14.31
CA ARG A 598 -29.33 10.75 15.68
C ARG A 598 -29.72 12.21 15.87
N HIS A 599 -30.92 12.45 16.41
CA HIS A 599 -31.35 13.80 16.74
C HIS A 599 -30.77 14.23 18.08
N LYS A 600 -30.07 15.37 18.11
CA LYS A 600 -29.69 16.00 19.36
C LYS A 600 -30.94 16.43 20.10
N PRO A 601 -31.12 16.18 21.40
CA PRO A 601 -32.23 16.67 22.19
C PRO A 601 -32.24 18.22 22.08
N GLY A 602 -33.43 18.77 21.94
CA GLY A 602 -33.62 20.17 21.62
C GLY A 602 -32.87 21.10 22.57
N THR A 603 -31.95 21.87 22.06
CA THR A 603 -31.32 22.97 22.76
C THR A 603 -32.32 24.13 22.82
N VAL A 604 -32.60 24.67 24.02
CA VAL A 604 -33.35 25.90 24.18
C VAL A 604 -32.36 27.06 24.23
N ASP A 605 -32.46 27.95 23.26
CA ASP A 605 -31.68 29.18 23.27
C ASP A 605 -32.28 30.15 24.30
N ILE A 606 -31.53 30.34 25.38
CA ILE A 606 -31.89 31.34 26.40
C ILE A 606 -31.18 32.64 26.06
N PRO A 607 -31.92 33.73 25.77
CA PRO A 607 -31.31 35.02 25.48
C PRO A 607 -30.35 35.46 26.59
N GLY A 608 -29.06 35.61 26.24
CA GLY A 608 -27.99 36.03 27.16
C GLY A 608 -27.20 34.89 27.86
N LEU A 609 -27.58 33.62 27.70
CA LEU A 609 -26.92 32.45 28.28
C LEU A 609 -26.44 31.41 27.23
N GLY A 610 -26.81 31.61 25.94
CA GLY A 610 -26.51 30.65 24.89
C GLY A 610 -27.43 29.42 24.87
N SER A 611 -27.13 28.44 24.02
CA SER A 611 -27.90 27.19 23.89
C SER A 611 -27.68 26.31 25.12
N VAL A 612 -28.71 26.03 25.87
CA VAL A 612 -28.68 25.13 27.05
C VAL A 612 -29.41 23.84 26.68
N GLY A 613 -28.70 22.71 26.70
CA GLY A 613 -29.30 21.39 26.57
C GLY A 613 -30.20 21.06 27.75
N LEU A 614 -31.44 20.64 27.49
CA LEU A 614 -32.33 20.13 28.51
C LEU A 614 -31.97 18.66 28.82
N ASP A 615 -30.97 18.44 29.69
CA ASP A 615 -30.73 17.12 30.27
C ASP A 615 -31.83 16.79 31.26
N LEU A 616 -32.82 16.04 30.82
CA LEU A 616 -33.81 15.46 31.73
C LEU A 616 -33.26 14.16 32.32
N PRO A 617 -33.18 14.01 33.65
CA PRO A 617 -32.70 12.79 34.30
C PRO A 617 -33.54 11.59 33.87
N GLY A 618 -32.93 10.59 33.18
CA GLY A 618 -33.56 9.35 32.76
C GLY A 618 -34.05 9.31 31.30
N VAL A 619 -33.85 10.38 30.53
CA VAL A 619 -34.03 10.39 29.07
C VAL A 619 -32.64 10.22 28.43
N PRO A 620 -32.43 9.30 27.47
CA PRO A 620 -31.18 9.26 26.72
C PRO A 620 -30.86 10.62 26.10
N ALA A 621 -29.61 11.01 26.11
CA ALA A 621 -29.17 12.31 25.56
C ALA A 621 -29.46 12.46 24.08
N SER A 622 -29.62 11.36 23.34
CA SER A 622 -30.14 11.28 21.97
C SER A 622 -31.09 10.11 21.86
N ILE A 623 -32.19 10.26 21.11
CA ILE A 623 -33.03 9.13 20.73
C ILE A 623 -32.52 8.65 19.39
N ASP A 624 -32.00 7.42 19.36
CA ASP A 624 -31.59 6.80 18.10
C ASP A 624 -32.86 6.38 17.32
N PRO A 625 -33.09 6.93 16.12
CA PRO A 625 -34.29 6.62 15.34
C PRO A 625 -34.32 5.16 14.82
N GLU A 626 -33.18 4.44 14.85
CA GLU A 626 -33.09 3.03 14.45
C GLU A 626 -33.41 2.06 15.60
N TRP A 627 -33.66 2.54 16.83
CA TRP A 627 -33.83 1.73 18.04
C TRP A 627 -34.88 0.61 17.95
N ASP A 628 -35.99 0.88 17.29
CA ASP A 628 -37.10 -0.08 17.15
C ASP A 628 -37.03 -0.88 15.85
N ARG A 629 -35.97 -0.72 15.05
CA ARG A 629 -35.83 -1.39 13.78
C ARG A 629 -35.22 -2.79 13.95
N SER A 630 -35.87 -3.79 13.35
CA SER A 630 -35.29 -5.11 13.27
C SER A 630 -34.20 -5.16 12.20
N PRO A 631 -33.01 -5.76 12.49
CA PRO A 631 -31.97 -5.92 11.50
C PRO A 631 -32.42 -6.81 10.34
N ARG A 632 -31.95 -6.51 9.15
CA ARG A 632 -32.07 -7.40 7.99
C ARG A 632 -30.95 -8.41 8.03
N SER A 633 -31.27 -9.70 7.75
CA SER A 633 -30.25 -10.67 7.40
C SER A 633 -30.06 -10.61 5.89
N ILE A 634 -28.89 -10.19 5.45
CA ILE A 634 -28.53 -10.15 4.03
C ILE A 634 -27.90 -11.50 3.69
N THR A 635 -28.54 -12.23 2.77
CA THR A 635 -27.99 -13.49 2.24
C THR A 635 -27.03 -13.20 1.10
N ASP A 636 -26.12 -14.13 0.79
CA ASP A 636 -25.18 -13.99 -0.32
C ASP A 636 -25.91 -13.77 -1.68
N ASP A 637 -27.15 -14.28 -1.81
CA ASP A 637 -27.97 -14.08 -3.00
C ASP A 637 -28.36 -12.59 -3.23
N HIS A 638 -28.51 -11.80 -2.16
CA HIS A 638 -28.82 -10.38 -2.26
C HIS A 638 -27.62 -9.55 -2.73
N VAL A 639 -26.42 -9.98 -2.43
CA VAL A 639 -25.18 -9.30 -2.87
C VAL A 639 -25.03 -9.41 -4.40
N PHE A 640 -25.48 -10.52 -5.01
CA PHE A 640 -25.45 -10.72 -6.46
C PHE A 640 -26.54 -9.96 -7.20
N ASP A 641 -27.73 -9.80 -6.60
CA ASP A 641 -28.85 -9.06 -7.22
C ASP A 641 -28.54 -7.58 -7.35
N ASP A 642 -27.83 -6.99 -6.39
CA ASP A 642 -27.47 -5.56 -6.38
C ASP A 642 -26.46 -5.21 -7.49
N GLN A 643 -25.68 -6.17 -8.00
CA GLN A 643 -24.74 -5.98 -9.12
C GLN A 643 -25.44 -5.71 -10.48
N HIS A 644 -26.73 -5.97 -10.59
CA HIS A 644 -27.48 -5.75 -11.83
C HIS A 644 -28.07 -4.36 -11.97
N HIS A 645 -27.90 -3.49 -10.97
CA HIS A 645 -28.46 -2.13 -10.92
C HIS A 645 -27.41 -1.02 -11.09
N HIS A 646 -26.16 -1.36 -11.43
CA HIS A 646 -25.05 -0.40 -11.64
C HIS A 646 -24.67 -0.22 -13.11
#